data_f1027ccddfde17d99b2cf07062cdf7f6
#
_entry.id   f1027ccddfde17d99b2cf07062cdf7f6
#
_cell.length_a   1.000
_cell.length_b   1.000
_cell.length_c   1.000
_cell.angle_alpha   90.00
_cell.angle_beta   90.00
_cell.angle_gamma   90.00
#
_symmetry.space_group_name_H-M   'P 1'
#
loop_
_entity.id
_entity.type
_entity.pdbx_description
1 polymer ?
#
loop_
_entity_poly.entity_id
_entity_poly.type
_entity_poly.pdbx_seq_one_letter_code
_entity_poly.pdbx_strand_id
1 'polypeptide(L)'
;MQFSPASGQEAASSDQNDAFNFDPLKVVELDNGLSITVIEDSGFQKNALALKWNYISGLEGSLSGLKSAHMRCLLRKLEESLPQFAPLDWDSLEVSGSNDFIGLASPAHSIESIIDWLANAVTSFQCDSTNWSELQIEMQSELQEAGASNDLDKMDQLMNQILFSENHPYGEMQSPESIAAIQHNEINNLHQQLFRPNNCRIVICLESANDFSHEDARAAFANWKTRSVPVSNLTRPGLSSANDVAWIASDATAPLRFQLGHVMRLKPDDEDAWVLKMLADIIQNRIQSLSAAESSVLVGFEADKHMGRFMVYGIDIPEARMKTTLESTQEILQLITKELPTEDEINAAQERLIERHVAHLIDASYVAKMEASLPGSEWIQSKQHARSKLESISSNDVRRVANNLLRPKNLNIIGQGPRALGIEIGTAMDGDGDVEWYTANGTLIEPYLPAPGLTPSSVFEAFYESCGGTSAFEALKSSRTTMRMVAEGGTVFTVETTSLYGTGFVASFEANGQVMMENVVTLKEGFKRQMGVIQTMSASEYDRLKPDIYLARFLHLEDLNGAAKVLGTFETNGTIQNVVRIHFGDQAVETLFFDAKSSRLVESTVERTGAAGKNKTTYGFESYQTYDGLTFPSIITQTTNGRTIQLIAERIELEVRINADIFKRNR
;
A
#
# COMPACT_ATOMS: atom_id res chain seq x y z
N MET A 1 -12.91 -6.72 -2.10
CA MET A 1 -14.17 -6.58 -2.85
C MET A 1 -14.19 -7.63 -3.93
N GLN A 2 -14.95 -8.70 -3.77
CA GLN A 2 -15.14 -9.66 -4.85
C GLN A 2 -15.99 -9.03 -5.94
N PHE A 3 -15.43 -8.86 -7.12
CA PHE A 3 -16.18 -8.56 -8.33
C PHE A 3 -16.66 -9.90 -8.92
N SER A 4 -17.89 -10.30 -8.64
CA SER A 4 -18.55 -11.35 -9.43
C SER A 4 -18.98 -10.76 -10.77
N PRO A 5 -18.67 -11.40 -11.90
CA PRO A 5 -19.25 -11.00 -13.18
C PRO A 5 -20.75 -11.32 -13.16
N ALA A 6 -21.58 -10.30 -13.35
CA ALA A 6 -23.01 -10.49 -13.51
C ALA A 6 -23.27 -11.34 -14.76
N SER A 7 -23.78 -12.54 -14.56
CA SER A 7 -24.34 -13.38 -15.62
C SER A 7 -25.53 -12.64 -16.25
N GLY A 8 -25.52 -12.50 -17.57
CA GLY A 8 -26.55 -11.79 -18.32
C GLY A 8 -27.96 -12.30 -18.01
N GLN A 9 -28.77 -11.44 -17.46
CA GLN A 9 -30.23 -11.57 -17.44
C GLN A 9 -30.82 -10.58 -18.44
N GLU A 10 -31.83 -11.06 -19.16
CA GLU A 10 -32.56 -10.33 -20.20
C GLU A 10 -33.13 -9.02 -19.65
N ALA A 11 -32.97 -7.96 -20.43
CA ALA A 11 -33.47 -6.62 -20.14
C ALA A 11 -34.97 -6.61 -19.86
N ALA A 12 -35.37 -6.25 -18.65
CA ALA A 12 -36.73 -5.87 -18.33
C ALA A 12 -37.09 -4.55 -19.04
N SER A 13 -38.31 -4.46 -19.53
CA SER A 13 -38.83 -3.37 -20.37
C SER A 13 -38.65 -1.99 -19.74
N SER A 14 -38.38 -0.99 -20.59
CA SER A 14 -37.92 0.37 -20.25
C SER A 14 -38.90 1.26 -19.45
N ASP A 15 -40.13 0.85 -19.18
CA ASP A 15 -41.15 1.69 -18.54
C ASP A 15 -41.31 1.48 -17.01
N GLN A 16 -40.75 0.43 -16.43
CA GLN A 16 -40.86 0.19 -14.96
C GLN A 16 -39.81 0.90 -14.11
N ASN A 17 -38.78 1.47 -14.73
CA ASN A 17 -37.57 1.90 -14.03
C ASN A 17 -37.55 3.35 -13.52
N ASP A 18 -38.64 4.13 -13.70
CA ASP A 18 -38.74 5.49 -13.15
C ASP A 18 -39.21 5.55 -11.68
N ALA A 19 -39.55 4.39 -11.09
CA ALA A 19 -40.22 4.29 -9.79
C ALA A 19 -39.29 4.16 -8.58
N PHE A 20 -37.97 3.99 -8.77
CA PHE A 20 -37.03 3.95 -7.63
C PHE A 20 -36.89 5.34 -7.02
N ASN A 21 -37.80 5.66 -6.14
CA ASN A 21 -37.73 6.82 -5.28
C ASN A 21 -37.81 6.27 -3.86
N PHE A 22 -36.64 5.96 -3.28
CA PHE A 22 -36.60 5.54 -1.88
C PHE A 22 -37.25 6.65 -1.06
N ASP A 23 -38.43 6.37 -0.47
CA ASP A 23 -39.06 7.26 0.51
C ASP A 23 -38.06 7.60 1.62
N PRO A 24 -38.18 8.76 2.25
CA PRO A 24 -37.15 9.20 3.23
C PRO A 24 -36.90 8.09 4.22
N LEU A 25 -35.65 7.66 4.25
CA LEU A 25 -35.12 6.55 5.06
C LEU A 25 -35.64 6.67 6.49
N LYS A 26 -36.33 5.64 6.97
CA LYS A 26 -36.74 5.58 8.38
C LYS A 26 -35.51 5.20 9.20
N VAL A 27 -34.87 6.17 9.84
CA VAL A 27 -33.77 5.94 10.77
C VAL A 27 -34.31 5.85 12.19
N VAL A 28 -33.99 4.76 12.87
CA VAL A 28 -34.32 4.55 14.29
C VAL A 28 -33.02 4.45 15.06
N GLU A 29 -32.82 5.37 15.99
CA GLU A 29 -31.73 5.27 16.96
C GLU A 29 -32.24 4.60 18.24
N LEU A 30 -31.59 3.52 18.66
CA LEU A 30 -31.88 2.85 19.91
C LEU A 30 -31.19 3.57 21.07
N ASP A 31 -31.71 3.41 22.29
CA ASP A 31 -31.17 4.04 23.51
C ASP A 31 -29.70 3.65 23.77
N ASN A 32 -29.24 2.53 23.23
CA ASN A 32 -27.85 2.08 23.32
C ASN A 32 -26.93 2.63 22.20
N GLY A 33 -27.45 3.51 21.33
CA GLY A 33 -26.69 4.16 20.27
C GLY A 33 -26.55 3.35 18.99
N LEU A 34 -27.26 2.21 18.84
CA LEU A 34 -27.33 1.48 17.57
C LEU A 34 -28.27 2.21 16.63
N SER A 35 -27.82 2.49 15.41
CA SER A 35 -28.63 3.06 14.34
C SER A 35 -29.16 1.94 13.45
N ILE A 36 -30.47 1.92 13.22
CA ILE A 36 -31.13 1.01 12.27
C ILE A 36 -31.83 1.86 11.22
N THR A 37 -31.46 1.66 9.95
CA THR A 37 -32.07 2.30 8.79
C THR A 37 -32.92 1.28 8.06
N VAL A 38 -34.19 1.61 7.75
CA VAL A 38 -35.08 0.74 6.96
C VAL A 38 -35.37 1.42 5.63
N ILE A 39 -35.17 0.67 4.56
CA ILE A 39 -35.44 1.07 3.16
C ILE A 39 -36.51 0.12 2.61
N GLU A 40 -37.59 0.69 2.10
CA GLU A 40 -38.65 -0.06 1.47
C GLU A 40 -38.68 0.26 -0.03
N ASP A 41 -38.69 -0.80 -0.83
CA ASP A 41 -38.93 -0.68 -2.29
C ASP A 41 -39.53 -1.96 -2.84
N SER A 42 -40.69 -1.83 -3.53
CA SER A 42 -41.40 -2.96 -4.12
C SER A 42 -40.62 -3.63 -5.29
N GLY A 43 -39.52 -3.06 -5.72
CA GLY A 43 -38.61 -3.64 -6.72
C GLY A 43 -37.60 -4.63 -6.15
N PHE A 44 -37.45 -4.69 -4.84
CA PHE A 44 -36.56 -5.67 -4.22
C PHE A 44 -37.16 -7.08 -4.33
N GLN A 45 -36.34 -8.03 -4.78
CA GLN A 45 -36.75 -9.43 -4.94
C GLN A 45 -36.50 -10.27 -3.68
N LYS A 46 -35.83 -9.71 -2.69
CA LYS A 46 -35.45 -10.36 -1.44
C LYS A 46 -35.27 -9.34 -0.33
N ASN A 47 -35.47 -9.78 0.90
CA ASN A 47 -35.09 -8.99 2.05
C ASN A 47 -33.59 -9.07 2.27
N ALA A 48 -32.96 -7.95 2.60
CA ALA A 48 -31.53 -7.88 2.88
C ALA A 48 -31.25 -7.07 4.14
N LEU A 49 -30.24 -7.50 4.88
CA LEU A 49 -29.74 -6.82 6.07
C LEU A 49 -28.22 -6.64 5.94
N ALA A 50 -27.72 -5.45 6.23
CA ALA A 50 -26.32 -5.15 6.37
C ALA A 50 -26.00 -4.69 7.79
N LEU A 51 -25.09 -5.36 8.45
CA LEU A 51 -24.45 -4.88 9.68
C LEU A 51 -23.06 -4.37 9.34
N LYS A 52 -22.85 -3.09 9.55
CA LYS A 52 -21.55 -2.41 9.40
C LYS A 52 -21.04 -1.95 10.75
N TRP A 53 -19.76 -2.12 11.00
CA TRP A 53 -19.08 -1.49 12.14
C TRP A 53 -17.90 -0.65 11.66
N ASN A 54 -17.58 0.41 12.41
CA ASN A 54 -16.40 1.17 12.12
C ASN A 54 -15.18 0.36 12.55
N TYR A 55 -14.41 -0.07 11.58
CA TYR A 55 -13.13 -0.71 11.87
C TYR A 55 -12.15 0.33 12.40
N ILE A 56 -11.42 -0.05 13.43
CA ILE A 56 -10.42 0.80 14.08
C ILE A 56 -9.06 0.15 13.81
N SER A 57 -8.35 0.68 12.83
CA SER A 57 -7.02 0.16 12.44
C SER A 57 -6.03 0.28 13.58
N GLY A 58 -5.18 -0.73 13.74
CA GLY A 58 -4.16 -0.79 14.79
C GLY A 58 -4.63 -1.42 16.10
N LEU A 59 -5.89 -1.88 16.20
CA LEU A 59 -6.35 -2.66 17.35
C LEU A 59 -5.77 -4.08 17.37
N GLU A 60 -5.45 -4.61 16.21
CA GLU A 60 -4.81 -5.92 16.04
C GLU A 60 -3.36 -5.98 16.54
N GLY A 61 -2.73 -4.82 16.77
CA GLY A 61 -1.32 -4.75 17.15
C GLY A 61 -0.42 -5.29 16.05
N SER A 62 0.45 -6.24 16.38
CA SER A 62 1.33 -6.95 15.44
C SER A 62 0.76 -8.30 14.94
N LEU A 63 -0.53 -8.57 15.19
CA LEU A 63 -1.15 -9.86 14.84
C LEU A 63 -1.82 -9.79 13.46
N SER A 64 -1.02 -9.96 12.42
CA SER A 64 -1.54 -10.05 11.05
C SER A 64 -2.52 -11.22 10.92
N GLY A 65 -3.70 -10.94 10.33
CA GLY A 65 -4.77 -11.93 10.18
C GLY A 65 -5.79 -11.98 11.30
N LEU A 66 -5.65 -11.22 12.39
CA LEU A 66 -6.60 -11.22 13.51
C LEU A 66 -8.03 -10.81 13.07
N LYS A 67 -8.15 -9.89 12.10
CA LYS A 67 -9.44 -9.50 11.50
C LYS A 67 -10.12 -10.66 10.79
N SER A 68 -9.37 -11.36 9.96
CA SER A 68 -9.88 -12.53 9.22
C SER A 68 -10.25 -13.66 10.18
N ALA A 69 -9.44 -13.91 11.20
CA ALA A 69 -9.73 -14.86 12.27
C ALA A 69 -11.03 -14.51 12.99
N HIS A 70 -11.21 -13.25 13.36
CA HIS A 70 -12.45 -12.77 13.99
C HIS A 70 -13.67 -12.99 13.07
N MET A 71 -13.56 -12.62 11.79
CA MET A 71 -14.65 -12.82 10.83
C MET A 71 -15.00 -14.30 10.66
N ARG A 72 -14.01 -15.19 10.56
CA ARG A 72 -14.22 -16.64 10.48
C ARG A 72 -14.93 -17.17 11.73
N CYS A 73 -14.50 -16.79 12.92
CA CYS A 73 -15.19 -17.16 14.16
C CYS A 73 -16.63 -16.64 14.21
N LEU A 74 -16.87 -15.43 13.71
CA LEU A 74 -18.22 -14.86 13.69
C LEU A 74 -19.15 -15.55 12.70
N LEU A 75 -18.67 -15.86 11.52
CA LEU A 75 -19.42 -16.66 10.52
C LEU A 75 -19.71 -18.07 11.05
N ARG A 76 -18.74 -18.74 11.68
CA ARG A 76 -18.95 -20.05 12.33
C ARG A 76 -20.00 -19.94 13.44
N LYS A 77 -19.95 -18.89 14.26
CA LYS A 77 -20.95 -18.65 15.30
C LYS A 77 -22.36 -18.43 14.72
N LEU A 78 -22.49 -17.72 13.60
CA LEU A 78 -23.76 -17.59 12.88
C LEU A 78 -24.26 -18.98 12.45
N GLU A 79 -23.44 -19.77 11.78
CA GLU A 79 -23.81 -21.11 11.31
C GLU A 79 -24.26 -22.04 12.47
N GLU A 80 -23.46 -22.13 13.55
CA GLU A 80 -23.75 -22.98 14.70
C GLU A 80 -25.01 -22.57 15.46
N SER A 81 -25.36 -21.29 15.48
CA SER A 81 -26.55 -20.79 16.16
C SER A 81 -27.83 -20.98 15.34
N LEU A 82 -27.73 -21.20 14.04
CA LEU A 82 -28.87 -21.27 13.13
C LEU A 82 -29.98 -22.28 13.52
N PRO A 83 -29.65 -23.50 14.00
CA PRO A 83 -30.68 -24.47 14.40
C PRO A 83 -31.62 -23.97 15.51
N GLN A 84 -31.21 -22.94 16.28
CA GLN A 84 -32.03 -22.36 17.36
C GLN A 84 -33.09 -21.37 16.80
N PHE A 85 -32.93 -20.96 15.54
CA PHE A 85 -33.77 -19.96 14.86
C PHE A 85 -34.56 -20.60 13.70
N ALA A 86 -35.01 -21.84 13.82
CA ALA A 86 -35.89 -22.45 12.85
C ALA A 86 -37.13 -21.53 12.60
N PRO A 87 -37.53 -21.28 11.36
CA PRO A 87 -37.25 -22.08 10.16
C PRO A 87 -36.07 -21.60 9.28
N LEU A 88 -35.11 -20.83 9.79
CA LEU A 88 -33.97 -20.39 9.00
C LEU A 88 -33.17 -21.61 8.50
N ASP A 89 -32.72 -21.56 7.26
CA ASP A 89 -31.91 -22.57 6.60
C ASP A 89 -30.69 -21.90 5.95
N TRP A 90 -29.49 -22.40 6.24
CA TRP A 90 -28.23 -21.81 5.75
C TRP A 90 -28.15 -21.79 4.21
N ASP A 91 -28.61 -22.85 3.57
CA ASP A 91 -28.54 -22.98 2.11
C ASP A 91 -29.47 -21.99 1.37
N SER A 92 -30.45 -21.43 2.08
CA SER A 92 -31.37 -20.40 1.57
C SER A 92 -30.95 -18.98 1.90
N LEU A 93 -29.88 -18.81 2.65
CA LEU A 93 -29.33 -17.52 3.05
C LEU A 93 -28.12 -17.13 2.18
N GLU A 94 -28.13 -15.94 1.64
CA GLU A 94 -26.96 -15.32 1.04
C GLU A 94 -26.18 -14.61 2.15
N VAL A 95 -25.02 -15.16 2.52
CA VAL A 95 -24.15 -14.58 3.53
C VAL A 95 -22.93 -13.98 2.86
N SER A 96 -22.65 -12.72 3.11
CA SER A 96 -21.46 -12.01 2.65
C SER A 96 -20.78 -11.33 3.83
N GLY A 97 -19.45 -11.25 3.80
CA GLY A 97 -18.71 -10.62 4.88
C GLY A 97 -17.39 -10.01 4.42
N SER A 98 -16.96 -9.00 5.14
CA SER A 98 -15.62 -8.42 5.05
C SER A 98 -15.16 -8.00 6.45
N ASN A 99 -13.95 -7.47 6.57
CA ASN A 99 -13.38 -7.09 7.87
C ASN A 99 -14.20 -6.07 8.69
N ASP A 100 -15.22 -5.44 8.13
CA ASP A 100 -16.02 -4.41 8.78
C ASP A 100 -17.52 -4.46 8.42
N PHE A 101 -17.97 -5.60 7.83
CA PHE A 101 -19.29 -5.73 7.28
C PHE A 101 -19.77 -7.19 7.27
N ILE A 102 -21.06 -7.41 7.59
CA ILE A 102 -21.80 -8.64 7.33
C ILE A 102 -23.08 -8.26 6.59
N GLY A 103 -23.34 -8.94 5.47
CA GLY A 103 -24.59 -8.90 4.73
C GLY A 103 -25.29 -10.24 4.80
N LEU A 104 -26.58 -10.20 5.04
CA LEU A 104 -27.49 -11.34 5.08
C LEU A 104 -28.66 -11.03 4.16
N ALA A 105 -29.00 -11.94 3.27
CA ALA A 105 -30.17 -11.76 2.41
C ALA A 105 -30.90 -13.07 2.17
N SER A 106 -32.21 -13.01 2.05
CA SER A 106 -33.05 -14.17 1.75
C SER A 106 -34.38 -13.76 1.12
N PRO A 107 -34.84 -14.44 0.10
CA PRO A 107 -36.22 -14.32 -0.40
C PRO A 107 -37.23 -15.14 0.42
N ALA A 108 -36.77 -16.08 1.24
CA ALA A 108 -37.61 -17.10 1.87
C ALA A 108 -37.90 -16.82 3.35
N HIS A 109 -37.11 -15.99 4.02
CA HIS A 109 -37.22 -15.83 5.46
C HIS A 109 -37.67 -14.41 5.88
N SER A 110 -38.38 -14.34 6.99
CA SER A 110 -38.78 -13.07 7.57
C SER A 110 -37.54 -12.32 8.12
N ILE A 111 -37.59 -11.01 8.02
CA ILE A 111 -36.48 -10.17 8.46
C ILE A 111 -36.34 -10.21 10.00
N GLU A 112 -37.42 -10.38 10.75
CA GLU A 112 -37.37 -10.49 12.21
C GLU A 112 -36.53 -11.69 12.63
N SER A 113 -36.74 -12.85 12.00
CA SER A 113 -35.95 -14.06 12.30
C SER A 113 -34.44 -13.86 12.01
N ILE A 114 -34.12 -13.14 10.92
CA ILE A 114 -32.73 -12.79 10.57
C ILE A 114 -32.14 -11.82 11.59
N ILE A 115 -32.91 -10.85 12.07
CA ILE A 115 -32.50 -9.88 13.10
C ILE A 115 -32.23 -10.58 14.42
N ASP A 116 -33.13 -11.42 14.88
CA ASP A 116 -32.98 -12.15 16.15
C ASP A 116 -31.74 -13.06 16.10
N TRP A 117 -31.54 -13.75 15.00
CA TRP A 117 -30.37 -14.59 14.78
C TRP A 117 -29.08 -13.78 14.80
N LEU A 118 -29.00 -12.69 14.02
CA LEU A 118 -27.83 -11.80 14.01
C LEU A 118 -27.57 -11.20 15.39
N ALA A 119 -28.62 -10.69 16.06
CA ALA A 119 -28.52 -10.12 17.40
C ALA A 119 -27.94 -11.13 18.39
N ASN A 120 -28.42 -12.38 18.35
CA ASN A 120 -27.86 -13.44 19.16
C ASN A 120 -26.39 -13.68 18.86
N ALA A 121 -26.01 -13.84 17.59
CA ALA A 121 -24.64 -14.13 17.20
C ALA A 121 -23.64 -13.03 17.62
N VAL A 122 -24.00 -11.76 17.44
CA VAL A 122 -23.10 -10.64 17.79
C VAL A 122 -23.06 -10.31 19.28
N THR A 123 -24.18 -10.47 20.01
CA THR A 123 -24.23 -10.12 21.43
C THR A 123 -23.74 -11.25 22.34
N SER A 124 -23.88 -12.52 21.92
CA SER A 124 -23.41 -13.72 22.61
C SER A 124 -22.12 -14.29 22.02
N PHE A 125 -21.39 -13.54 21.20
CA PHE A 125 -20.18 -13.99 20.56
C PHE A 125 -19.14 -14.47 21.56
N GLN A 126 -18.65 -15.67 21.32
CA GLN A 126 -17.50 -16.24 22.03
C GLN A 126 -16.82 -17.23 21.09
N CYS A 127 -15.59 -16.98 20.73
CA CYS A 127 -14.73 -17.93 20.07
C CYS A 127 -14.00 -18.72 21.15
N ASP A 128 -14.31 -20.00 21.32
CA ASP A 128 -13.62 -20.87 22.27
C ASP A 128 -12.34 -21.48 21.67
N SER A 129 -11.54 -22.12 22.54
CA SER A 129 -10.25 -22.68 22.11
C SER A 129 -10.38 -23.84 21.10
N THR A 130 -11.47 -24.60 21.16
CA THR A 130 -11.70 -25.75 20.27
C THR A 130 -12.06 -25.26 18.88
N ASN A 131 -13.09 -24.43 18.77
CA ASN A 131 -13.52 -23.81 17.53
C ASN A 131 -12.39 -23.02 16.86
N TRP A 132 -11.60 -22.29 17.66
CA TRP A 132 -10.46 -21.59 17.12
C TRP A 132 -9.37 -22.51 16.59
N SER A 133 -9.05 -23.59 17.30
CA SER A 133 -8.03 -24.54 16.84
C SER A 133 -8.38 -25.20 15.49
N GLU A 134 -9.65 -25.52 15.26
CA GLU A 134 -10.13 -26.05 13.99
C GLU A 134 -10.02 -24.99 12.87
N LEU A 135 -10.56 -23.79 13.07
CA LEU A 135 -10.49 -22.69 12.12
C LEU A 135 -9.05 -22.26 11.83
N GLN A 136 -8.18 -22.30 12.83
CA GLN A 136 -6.76 -21.96 12.67
C GLN A 136 -6.07 -22.92 11.70
N ILE A 137 -6.34 -24.22 11.80
CA ILE A 137 -5.82 -25.24 10.90
C ILE A 137 -6.38 -25.03 9.49
N GLU A 138 -7.69 -24.78 9.35
CA GLU A 138 -8.33 -24.50 8.07
C GLU A 138 -7.68 -23.29 7.39
N MET A 139 -7.55 -22.16 8.10
CA MET A 139 -6.94 -20.93 7.57
C MET A 139 -5.47 -21.12 7.17
N GLN A 140 -4.70 -21.87 7.96
CA GLN A 140 -3.32 -22.19 7.61
C GLN A 140 -3.21 -23.06 6.37
N SER A 141 -4.09 -24.06 6.21
CA SER A 141 -4.15 -24.93 5.03
C SER A 141 -4.53 -24.11 3.79
N GLU A 142 -5.55 -23.28 3.88
CA GLU A 142 -5.96 -22.38 2.80
C GLU A 142 -4.80 -21.46 2.36
N LEU A 143 -4.06 -20.87 3.29
CA LEU A 143 -2.90 -20.02 2.98
C LEU A 143 -1.74 -20.79 2.34
N GLN A 144 -1.55 -22.06 2.71
CA GLN A 144 -0.55 -22.93 2.09
C GLN A 144 -0.96 -23.37 0.69
N GLU A 145 -2.23 -23.78 0.50
CA GLU A 145 -2.77 -24.19 -0.79
C GLU A 145 -2.89 -23.03 -1.78
N ALA A 146 -3.31 -21.85 -1.31
CA ALA A 146 -3.39 -20.66 -2.12
C ALA A 146 -2.00 -20.21 -2.63
N GLY A 147 -0.89 -20.63 -1.98
CA GLY A 147 0.47 -20.50 -2.50
C GLY A 147 0.70 -21.19 -3.84
N ALA A 148 -0.10 -22.23 -4.14
CA ALA A 148 -0.07 -22.98 -5.40
C ALA A 148 -1.11 -22.48 -6.43
N SER A 149 -2.06 -21.65 -6.05
CA SER A 149 -3.14 -21.16 -6.90
C SER A 149 -2.89 -19.75 -7.44
N ASN A 150 -3.44 -19.49 -8.62
CA ASN A 150 -3.41 -18.20 -9.32
C ASN A 150 -4.42 -17.23 -8.68
N ASP A 151 -4.22 -16.84 -7.42
CA ASP A 151 -5.20 -16.14 -6.61
C ASP A 151 -5.06 -14.61 -6.71
N LEU A 152 -6.14 -13.94 -7.15
CA LEU A 152 -6.23 -12.47 -7.20
C LEU A 152 -6.11 -11.84 -5.81
N ASP A 153 -6.63 -12.51 -4.78
CA ASP A 153 -6.62 -11.98 -3.42
C ASP A 153 -5.19 -11.86 -2.87
N LYS A 154 -4.30 -12.79 -3.22
CA LYS A 154 -2.88 -12.72 -2.85
C LYS A 154 -2.13 -11.61 -3.57
N MET A 155 -2.42 -11.47 -4.85
CA MET A 155 -1.83 -10.39 -5.64
C MET A 155 -2.28 -9.02 -5.11
N ASP A 156 -3.53 -8.90 -4.67
CA ASP A 156 -4.06 -7.68 -4.04
C ASP A 156 -3.44 -7.45 -2.65
N GLN A 157 -3.22 -8.49 -1.85
CA GLN A 157 -2.51 -8.40 -0.57
C GLN A 157 -1.06 -7.93 -0.78
N LEU A 158 -0.35 -8.49 -1.76
CA LEU A 158 1.02 -8.07 -2.10
C LEU A 158 1.05 -6.62 -2.62
N MET A 159 0.07 -6.24 -3.47
CA MET A 159 -0.08 -4.84 -3.91
C MET A 159 -0.30 -3.91 -2.71
N ASN A 160 -1.13 -4.29 -1.76
CA ASN A 160 -1.34 -3.51 -0.55
C ASN A 160 -0.06 -3.39 0.29
N GLN A 161 0.71 -4.46 0.42
CA GLN A 161 2.01 -4.42 1.11
C GLN A 161 2.99 -3.44 0.44
N ILE A 162 3.03 -3.43 -0.89
CA ILE A 162 3.88 -2.50 -1.66
C ILE A 162 3.38 -1.06 -1.51
N LEU A 163 2.06 -0.84 -1.61
CA LEU A 163 1.46 0.49 -1.52
C LEU A 163 1.56 1.10 -0.13
N PHE A 164 1.45 0.29 0.94
CA PHE A 164 1.31 0.77 2.31
C PHE A 164 2.46 0.41 3.24
N SER A 165 3.38 -0.46 2.83
CA SER A 165 4.40 -1.14 3.62
C SER A 165 3.85 -2.21 4.60
N GLU A 166 4.69 -3.17 4.94
CA GLU A 166 4.35 -4.29 5.85
C GLU A 166 3.96 -3.85 7.28
N ASN A 167 4.46 -2.71 7.73
CA ASN A 167 4.17 -2.16 9.07
C ASN A 167 2.88 -1.32 9.11
N HIS A 168 2.19 -1.17 7.99
CA HIS A 168 0.93 -0.43 7.93
C HIS A 168 -0.25 -1.40 7.94
N PRO A 169 -1.35 -1.13 8.68
CA PRO A 169 -2.50 -2.04 8.77
C PRO A 169 -3.15 -2.42 7.44
N TYR A 170 -2.97 -1.62 6.39
CA TYR A 170 -3.43 -1.96 5.04
C TYR A 170 -2.44 -2.80 4.23
N GLY A 171 -1.16 -2.83 4.64
CA GLY A 171 -0.09 -3.58 4.00
C GLY A 171 0.24 -4.91 4.67
N GLU A 172 -0.45 -5.27 5.74
CA GLU A 172 -0.23 -6.53 6.43
C GLU A 172 -0.58 -7.72 5.54
N MET A 173 0.36 -8.65 5.40
CA MET A 173 0.13 -9.94 4.75
C MET A 173 -0.08 -11.02 5.81
N GLN A 174 -1.07 -11.88 5.54
CA GLN A 174 -1.30 -13.06 6.36
C GLN A 174 -0.36 -14.18 5.94
N SER A 175 0.22 -14.86 6.92
CA SER A 175 1.02 -16.07 6.72
C SER A 175 0.53 -17.19 7.64
N PRO A 176 0.85 -18.45 7.34
CA PRO A 176 0.55 -19.55 8.26
C PRO A 176 1.10 -19.30 9.67
N GLU A 177 2.28 -18.69 9.79
CA GLU A 177 2.92 -18.35 11.06
C GLU A 177 2.17 -17.24 11.81
N SER A 178 1.72 -16.20 11.10
CA SER A 178 0.94 -15.12 11.71
C SER A 178 -0.40 -15.63 12.23
N ILE A 179 -1.07 -16.53 11.49
CA ILE A 179 -2.30 -17.18 11.95
C ILE A 179 -2.02 -18.09 13.16
N ALA A 180 -0.89 -18.84 13.16
CA ALA A 180 -0.49 -19.69 14.29
C ALA A 180 -0.27 -18.90 15.58
N ALA A 181 0.12 -17.65 15.50
CA ALA A 181 0.38 -16.80 16.65
C ALA A 181 -0.91 -16.29 17.35
N ILE A 182 -2.04 -16.27 16.64
CA ILE A 182 -3.31 -15.75 17.17
C ILE A 182 -3.91 -16.68 18.23
N GLN A 183 -4.34 -16.11 19.33
CA GLN A 183 -5.05 -16.82 20.40
C GLN A 183 -6.55 -16.47 20.40
N HIS A 184 -7.40 -17.42 20.78
CA HIS A 184 -8.86 -17.21 20.83
C HIS A 184 -9.31 -16.03 21.73
N ASN A 185 -8.55 -15.72 22.79
CA ASN A 185 -8.83 -14.58 23.65
C ASN A 185 -8.58 -13.23 22.95
N GLU A 186 -7.66 -13.16 22.00
CA GLU A 186 -7.39 -11.95 21.21
C GLU A 186 -8.55 -11.68 20.24
N ILE A 187 -9.11 -12.74 19.65
CA ILE A 187 -10.32 -12.68 18.82
C ILE A 187 -11.51 -12.15 19.65
N ASN A 188 -11.70 -12.69 20.85
CA ASN A 188 -12.77 -12.24 21.75
C ASN A 188 -12.57 -10.78 22.20
N ASN A 189 -11.32 -10.38 22.46
CA ASN A 189 -10.98 -9.00 22.81
C ASN A 189 -11.27 -8.04 21.65
N LEU A 190 -10.89 -8.41 20.43
CA LEU A 190 -11.17 -7.62 19.22
C LEU A 190 -12.68 -7.46 19.03
N HIS A 191 -13.46 -8.52 19.15
CA HIS A 191 -14.92 -8.46 19.09
C HIS A 191 -15.49 -7.48 20.09
N GLN A 192 -15.08 -7.59 21.38
CA GLN A 192 -15.55 -6.68 22.43
C GLN A 192 -15.16 -5.21 22.21
N GLN A 193 -14.12 -4.94 21.45
CA GLN A 193 -13.69 -3.58 21.11
C GLN A 193 -14.44 -3.01 19.92
N LEU A 194 -14.74 -3.80 18.91
CA LEU A 194 -15.39 -3.38 17.67
C LEU A 194 -16.92 -3.45 17.74
N PHE A 195 -17.47 -4.55 18.26
CA PHE A 195 -18.91 -4.82 18.29
C PHE A 195 -19.55 -4.14 19.50
N ARG A 196 -19.88 -2.88 19.29
CA ARG A 196 -20.56 -2.01 20.24
C ARG A 196 -21.69 -1.33 19.53
N PRO A 197 -22.89 -1.21 20.12
CA PRO A 197 -24.05 -0.66 19.43
C PRO A 197 -23.77 0.74 18.89
N ASN A 198 -23.05 1.57 19.63
CA ASN A 198 -22.63 2.92 19.21
C ASN A 198 -21.45 2.96 18.22
N ASN A 199 -20.93 1.81 17.78
CA ASN A 199 -19.93 1.65 16.71
C ASN A 199 -20.50 0.92 15.49
N CYS A 200 -21.74 0.45 15.59
CA CYS A 200 -22.39 -0.37 14.57
C CYS A 200 -23.59 0.36 13.96
N ARG A 201 -23.92 -0.03 12.74
CA ARG A 201 -25.11 0.38 12.02
C ARG A 201 -25.72 -0.82 11.34
N ILE A 202 -27.05 -0.89 11.34
CA ILE A 202 -27.81 -1.89 10.62
C ILE A 202 -28.62 -1.16 9.54
N VAL A 203 -28.60 -1.69 8.34
CA VAL A 203 -29.48 -1.27 7.24
C VAL A 203 -30.28 -2.48 6.81
N ILE A 204 -31.58 -2.28 6.67
CA ILE A 204 -32.55 -3.31 6.29
C ILE A 204 -33.26 -2.83 5.03
N CYS A 205 -33.23 -3.65 3.98
CA CYS A 205 -33.95 -3.42 2.73
C CYS A 205 -35.07 -4.44 2.61
N LEU A 206 -36.31 -3.99 2.39
CA LEU A 206 -37.53 -4.79 2.38
C LEU A 206 -38.37 -4.46 1.14
N GLU A 207 -39.04 -5.46 0.59
CA GLU A 207 -40.10 -5.26 -0.40
C GLU A 207 -41.27 -4.45 0.17
N SER A 208 -41.63 -4.70 1.46
CA SER A 208 -42.66 -3.97 2.18
C SER A 208 -42.28 -3.76 3.65
N ALA A 209 -42.39 -2.52 4.12
CA ALA A 209 -42.13 -2.18 5.54
C ALA A 209 -43.17 -2.73 6.51
N ASN A 210 -44.28 -3.25 6.02
CA ASN A 210 -45.29 -3.93 6.85
C ASN A 210 -44.71 -5.23 7.48
N ASP A 211 -43.67 -5.75 6.94
CA ASP A 211 -42.99 -6.98 7.38
C ASP A 211 -41.90 -6.69 8.46
N PHE A 212 -41.84 -5.47 9.00
CA PHE A 212 -40.83 -5.08 9.96
C PHE A 212 -41.37 -4.38 11.21
N SER A 213 -41.05 -4.92 12.38
CA SER A 213 -41.38 -4.32 13.67
C SER A 213 -40.15 -3.65 14.30
N HIS A 214 -40.25 -2.33 14.48
CA HIS A 214 -39.24 -1.56 15.20
C HIS A 214 -39.10 -1.99 16.67
N GLU A 215 -40.19 -2.47 17.29
CA GLU A 215 -40.19 -2.93 18.69
C GLU A 215 -39.44 -4.24 18.82
N ASP A 216 -39.57 -5.16 17.86
CA ASP A 216 -38.86 -6.44 17.87
C ASP A 216 -37.35 -6.21 17.67
N ALA A 217 -36.97 -5.37 16.71
CA ALA A 217 -35.57 -4.99 16.54
C ALA A 217 -34.98 -4.32 17.79
N ARG A 218 -35.75 -3.45 18.46
CA ARG A 218 -35.33 -2.85 19.74
C ARG A 218 -35.16 -3.91 20.82
N ALA A 219 -36.06 -4.88 20.91
CA ALA A 219 -36.01 -5.96 21.88
C ALA A 219 -34.78 -6.86 21.64
N ALA A 220 -34.51 -7.22 20.39
CA ALA A 220 -33.38 -8.05 20.00
C ALA A 220 -32.04 -7.47 20.44
N PHE A 221 -31.83 -6.16 20.33
CA PHE A 221 -30.58 -5.47 20.69
C PHE A 221 -30.61 -4.75 22.04
N ALA A 222 -31.67 -4.86 22.86
CA ALA A 222 -31.82 -4.13 24.12
C ALA A 222 -30.70 -4.39 25.12
N ASN A 223 -30.17 -5.60 25.14
CA ASN A 223 -29.13 -6.03 26.09
C ASN A 223 -27.70 -5.70 25.59
N TRP A 224 -27.54 -5.19 24.38
CA TRP A 224 -26.24 -4.83 23.82
C TRP A 224 -25.73 -3.52 24.43
N LYS A 225 -24.69 -3.61 25.25
CA LYS A 225 -24.23 -2.50 26.08
C LYS A 225 -23.28 -1.56 25.34
N THR A 226 -23.57 -0.27 25.41
CA THR A 226 -22.68 0.81 24.94
C THR A 226 -21.39 0.85 25.75
N ARG A 227 -20.28 1.12 25.07
CA ARG A 227 -18.97 1.38 25.66
C ARG A 227 -18.22 2.43 24.83
N SER A 228 -17.16 3.05 25.39
CA SER A 228 -16.31 3.98 24.62
C SER A 228 -15.63 3.26 23.46
N VAL A 229 -15.73 3.84 22.27
CA VAL A 229 -15.09 3.30 21.06
C VAL A 229 -13.66 3.83 21.00
N PRO A 230 -12.63 2.98 20.82
CA PRO A 230 -11.27 3.44 20.62
C PRO A 230 -11.17 4.32 19.37
N VAL A 231 -10.20 5.24 19.35
CA VAL A 231 -9.94 6.10 18.19
C VAL A 231 -8.64 5.63 17.51
N SER A 232 -8.68 5.42 16.21
CA SER A 232 -7.50 5.07 15.42
C SER A 232 -6.77 6.33 14.94
N ASN A 233 -5.45 6.35 15.13
CA ASN A 233 -4.56 7.35 14.56
C ASN A 233 -3.68 6.66 13.51
N LEU A 234 -4.21 6.47 12.29
CA LEU A 234 -3.43 5.95 11.19
C LEU A 234 -2.50 7.02 10.61
N THR A 235 -1.25 6.64 10.46
CA THR A 235 -0.29 7.41 9.66
C THR A 235 -0.63 7.22 8.18
N ARG A 236 -0.77 8.30 7.44
CA ARG A 236 -1.02 8.20 5.99
C ARG A 236 0.24 7.71 5.29
N PRO A 237 0.13 6.73 4.38
CA PRO A 237 1.26 6.30 3.57
C PRO A 237 1.74 7.44 2.67
N GLY A 238 3.01 7.41 2.36
CA GLY A 238 3.60 8.29 1.38
C GLY A 238 3.19 7.89 -0.05
N LEU A 239 3.27 8.85 -0.97
CA LEU A 239 3.10 8.57 -2.40
C LEU A 239 4.42 8.01 -2.94
N SER A 240 4.38 6.97 -3.78
CA SER A 240 5.57 6.53 -4.51
C SER A 240 6.13 7.66 -5.39
N SER A 241 7.44 7.71 -5.54
CA SER A 241 8.15 8.73 -6.32
C SER A 241 8.53 8.29 -7.73
N ALA A 242 8.42 6.99 -8.03
CA ALA A 242 8.75 6.37 -9.31
C ALA A 242 7.82 5.18 -9.58
N ASN A 243 7.94 4.57 -10.75
CA ASN A 243 7.35 3.26 -10.98
C ASN A 243 8.17 2.21 -10.25
N ASP A 244 7.49 1.30 -9.55
CA ASP A 244 8.09 0.15 -8.90
C ASP A 244 7.49 -1.12 -9.52
N VAL A 245 8.33 -2.07 -9.94
CA VAL A 245 7.88 -3.32 -10.57
C VAL A 245 8.16 -4.50 -9.64
N ALA A 246 7.12 -5.19 -9.24
CA ALA A 246 7.16 -6.45 -8.51
C ALA A 246 6.71 -7.60 -9.42
N TRP A 247 7.35 -8.76 -9.31
CA TRP A 247 7.03 -9.89 -10.17
C TRP A 247 6.96 -11.20 -9.39
N ILE A 248 5.84 -11.88 -9.54
CA ILE A 248 5.65 -13.23 -9.01
C ILE A 248 6.14 -14.20 -10.08
N ALA A 249 7.32 -14.79 -9.85
CA ALA A 249 7.88 -15.77 -10.77
C ALA A 249 7.07 -17.06 -10.74
N SER A 250 6.56 -17.48 -11.90
CA SER A 250 5.81 -18.72 -12.06
C SER A 250 6.07 -19.34 -13.43
N ASP A 251 6.07 -20.67 -13.49
CA ASP A 251 6.15 -21.44 -14.74
C ASP A 251 4.74 -21.71 -15.31
N ALA A 252 3.74 -20.93 -14.92
CA ALA A 252 2.37 -21.12 -15.31
C ALA A 252 2.20 -20.92 -16.82
N THR A 253 1.61 -21.88 -17.48
CA THR A 253 1.16 -21.83 -18.89
C THR A 253 -0.23 -21.23 -19.03
N ALA A 254 -0.86 -20.88 -17.90
CA ALA A 254 -2.19 -20.27 -17.83
C ALA A 254 -2.14 -18.78 -18.22
N PRO A 255 -3.27 -18.18 -18.62
CA PRO A 255 -3.39 -16.74 -18.81
C PRO A 255 -2.88 -15.97 -17.60
N LEU A 256 -2.12 -14.92 -17.85
CA LEU A 256 -1.40 -14.17 -16.83
C LEU A 256 -2.27 -13.05 -16.27
N ARG A 257 -1.80 -12.47 -15.17
CA ARG A 257 -2.47 -11.36 -14.47
C ARG A 257 -1.49 -10.26 -14.15
N PHE A 258 -1.99 -9.04 -14.09
CA PHE A 258 -1.26 -7.92 -13.53
C PHE A 258 -2.18 -7.02 -12.72
N GLN A 259 -1.58 -6.28 -11.83
CA GLN A 259 -2.20 -5.14 -11.16
C GLN A 259 -1.25 -3.94 -11.27
N LEU A 260 -1.80 -2.77 -11.45
CA LEU A 260 -1.04 -1.54 -11.31
C LEU A 260 -1.88 -0.49 -10.61
N GLY A 261 -1.22 0.37 -9.85
CA GLY A 261 -1.94 1.41 -9.14
C GLY A 261 -1.04 2.29 -8.26
N HIS A 262 -1.69 3.17 -7.54
CA HIS A 262 -1.05 4.05 -6.56
C HIS A 262 -2.04 4.49 -5.48
N VAL A 263 -1.50 4.87 -4.32
CA VAL A 263 -2.28 5.48 -3.24
C VAL A 263 -2.64 6.91 -3.60
N MET A 264 -3.81 7.36 -3.20
CA MET A 264 -4.30 8.72 -3.43
C MET A 264 -5.05 9.27 -2.21
N ARG A 265 -5.21 10.59 -2.19
CA ARG A 265 -6.07 11.28 -1.22
C ARG A 265 -7.49 11.33 -1.77
N LEU A 266 -8.28 10.36 -1.41
CA LEU A 266 -9.68 10.25 -1.82
C LEU A 266 -10.51 9.92 -0.58
N LYS A 267 -11.69 10.53 -0.47
CA LYS A 267 -12.68 10.21 0.56
C LYS A 267 -13.83 9.41 -0.06
N PRO A 268 -14.52 8.60 0.72
CA PRO A 268 -15.69 7.86 0.24
C PRO A 268 -16.84 8.77 -0.26
N ASP A 269 -16.95 9.97 0.33
CA ASP A 269 -17.93 11.01 0.02
C ASP A 269 -17.34 12.18 -0.79
N ASP A 270 -16.36 11.89 -1.65
CA ASP A 270 -15.70 12.90 -2.47
C ASP A 270 -16.69 13.54 -3.47
N GLU A 271 -16.62 14.86 -3.60
CA GLU A 271 -17.50 15.63 -4.53
C GLU A 271 -17.31 15.23 -6.00
N ASP A 272 -16.15 14.69 -6.34
CA ASP A 272 -15.81 14.20 -7.67
C ASP A 272 -16.14 12.70 -7.87
N ALA A 273 -16.84 12.06 -6.95
CA ALA A 273 -17.09 10.62 -6.98
C ALA A 273 -17.76 10.12 -8.28
N TRP A 274 -18.72 10.88 -8.84
CA TRP A 274 -19.32 10.57 -10.13
C TRP A 274 -18.35 10.76 -11.30
N VAL A 275 -17.52 11.81 -11.25
CA VAL A 275 -16.46 12.05 -12.24
C VAL A 275 -15.43 10.93 -12.22
N LEU A 276 -15.08 10.43 -11.03
CA LEU A 276 -14.16 9.29 -10.86
C LEU A 276 -14.71 8.00 -11.47
N LYS A 277 -16.00 7.72 -11.30
CA LYS A 277 -16.64 6.56 -11.97
C LYS A 277 -16.60 6.70 -13.48
N MET A 278 -16.89 7.89 -14.01
CA MET A 278 -16.79 8.16 -15.45
C MET A 278 -15.37 8.04 -15.96
N LEU A 279 -14.40 8.59 -15.25
CA LEU A 279 -12.97 8.47 -15.57
C LEU A 279 -12.53 7.01 -15.60
N ALA A 280 -12.90 6.19 -14.60
CA ALA A 280 -12.60 4.77 -14.55
C ALA A 280 -13.21 4.01 -15.73
N ASP A 281 -14.47 4.28 -16.05
CA ASP A 281 -15.17 3.65 -17.18
C ASP A 281 -14.53 3.98 -18.53
N ILE A 282 -14.16 5.24 -18.76
CA ILE A 282 -13.46 5.67 -19.99
C ILE A 282 -12.09 5.00 -20.08
N ILE A 283 -11.29 5.00 -19.01
CA ILE A 283 -9.97 4.34 -18.98
C ILE A 283 -10.14 2.85 -19.27
N GLN A 284 -11.06 2.18 -18.59
CA GLN A 284 -11.32 0.75 -18.77
C GLN A 284 -11.67 0.43 -20.23
N ASN A 285 -12.56 1.19 -20.84
CA ASN A 285 -12.98 0.94 -22.23
C ASN A 285 -11.85 1.21 -23.23
N ARG A 286 -11.01 2.23 -23.00
CA ARG A 286 -9.82 2.47 -23.85
C ARG A 286 -8.85 1.30 -23.79
N ILE A 287 -8.55 0.78 -22.60
CA ILE A 287 -7.64 -0.35 -22.42
C ILE A 287 -8.25 -1.62 -23.01
N GLN A 288 -9.54 -1.88 -22.72
CA GLN A 288 -10.24 -3.08 -23.21
C GLN A 288 -10.29 -3.14 -24.73
N SER A 289 -10.42 -1.99 -25.41
CA SER A 289 -10.42 -1.91 -26.88
C SER A 289 -9.08 -2.32 -27.51
N LEU A 290 -7.98 -2.25 -26.78
CA LEU A 290 -6.64 -2.65 -27.21
C LEU A 290 -6.26 -4.05 -26.74
N SER A 291 -7.02 -4.64 -25.82
CA SER A 291 -6.76 -5.95 -25.26
C SER A 291 -7.31 -7.06 -26.16
N ALA A 292 -6.82 -8.30 -25.96
CA ALA A 292 -7.41 -9.46 -26.63
C ALA A 292 -8.86 -9.68 -26.18
N ALA A 293 -9.68 -10.25 -27.03
CA ALA A 293 -11.11 -10.47 -26.76
C ALA A 293 -11.38 -11.34 -25.50
N GLU A 294 -10.42 -12.19 -25.14
CA GLU A 294 -10.48 -13.10 -24.00
C GLU A 294 -9.97 -12.46 -22.70
N SER A 295 -9.33 -11.29 -22.78
CA SER A 295 -8.76 -10.58 -21.64
C SER A 295 -9.78 -9.64 -21.02
N SER A 296 -9.78 -9.55 -19.69
CA SER A 296 -10.58 -8.58 -18.95
C SER A 296 -9.70 -7.54 -18.28
N VAL A 297 -10.11 -6.30 -18.36
CA VAL A 297 -9.47 -5.20 -17.63
C VAL A 297 -10.50 -4.50 -16.78
N LEU A 298 -10.20 -4.35 -15.51
CA LEU A 298 -11.03 -3.63 -14.55
C LEU A 298 -10.26 -2.41 -14.04
N VAL A 299 -10.93 -1.28 -13.99
CA VAL A 299 -10.37 -0.01 -13.51
C VAL A 299 -11.23 0.51 -12.38
N GLY A 300 -10.62 0.88 -11.26
CA GLY A 300 -11.35 1.35 -10.10
C GLY A 300 -10.61 2.43 -9.31
N PHE A 301 -11.43 3.26 -8.68
CA PHE A 301 -11.02 4.13 -7.59
C PHE A 301 -11.69 3.60 -6.33
N GLU A 302 -10.90 3.28 -5.33
CA GLU A 302 -11.38 2.78 -4.06
C GLU A 302 -11.04 3.80 -2.98
N ALA A 303 -11.97 4.02 -2.08
CA ALA A 303 -11.76 4.89 -0.94
C ALA A 303 -12.39 4.31 0.32
N ASP A 304 -11.71 4.49 1.42
CA ASP A 304 -12.28 4.30 2.74
C ASP A 304 -12.14 5.60 3.57
N LYS A 305 -12.46 5.51 4.86
CA LYS A 305 -12.38 6.67 5.77
C LYS A 305 -10.99 7.32 5.83
N HIS A 306 -9.94 6.58 5.55
CA HIS A 306 -8.56 6.99 5.80
C HIS A 306 -7.79 7.31 4.53
N MET A 307 -8.06 6.60 3.43
CA MET A 307 -7.33 6.76 2.18
C MET A 307 -8.08 6.20 0.97
N GLY A 308 -7.55 6.52 -0.21
CA GLY A 308 -7.99 5.96 -1.46
C GLY A 308 -6.84 5.33 -2.26
N ARG A 309 -7.19 4.49 -3.21
CA ARG A 309 -6.27 3.94 -4.21
C ARG A 309 -6.92 3.93 -5.59
N PHE A 310 -6.09 4.14 -6.60
CA PHE A 310 -6.42 3.88 -7.99
C PHE A 310 -5.83 2.54 -8.37
N MET A 311 -6.61 1.68 -9.01
CA MET A 311 -6.19 0.34 -9.40
C MET A 311 -6.65 -0.01 -10.81
N VAL A 312 -5.78 -0.71 -11.54
CA VAL A 312 -6.09 -1.40 -12.79
C VAL A 312 -5.73 -2.87 -12.62
N TYR A 313 -6.66 -3.75 -12.93
CA TYR A 313 -6.51 -5.20 -12.88
C TYR A 313 -6.58 -5.75 -14.31
N GLY A 314 -5.55 -6.45 -14.74
CA GLY A 314 -5.56 -7.24 -15.97
C GLY A 314 -5.73 -8.72 -15.63
N ILE A 315 -6.74 -9.34 -16.20
CA ILE A 315 -7.13 -10.73 -15.93
C ILE A 315 -7.15 -11.49 -17.25
N ASP A 316 -6.66 -12.72 -17.23
CA ASP A 316 -6.59 -13.60 -18.39
C ASP A 316 -5.81 -13.02 -19.58
N ILE A 317 -4.69 -12.36 -19.27
CA ILE A 317 -3.83 -11.73 -20.27
C ILE A 317 -2.92 -12.78 -20.92
N PRO A 318 -2.94 -12.99 -22.25
CA PRO A 318 -1.99 -13.87 -22.91
C PRO A 318 -0.55 -13.37 -22.69
N GLU A 319 0.40 -14.29 -22.47
CA GLU A 319 1.81 -13.96 -22.22
C GLU A 319 2.39 -13.02 -23.29
N ALA A 320 2.15 -13.33 -24.57
CA ALA A 320 2.62 -12.52 -25.69
C ALA A 320 2.03 -11.09 -25.74
N ARG A 321 0.96 -10.82 -24.96
CA ARG A 321 0.29 -9.53 -24.89
C ARG A 321 0.58 -8.77 -23.61
N MET A 322 1.15 -9.40 -22.59
CA MET A 322 1.33 -8.81 -21.25
C MET A 322 2.06 -7.47 -21.32
N LYS A 323 3.23 -7.43 -21.95
CA LYS A 323 4.03 -6.22 -22.08
C LYS A 323 3.26 -5.11 -22.82
N THR A 324 2.73 -5.41 -23.99
CA THR A 324 2.00 -4.41 -24.80
C THR A 324 0.74 -3.91 -24.09
N THR A 325 0.05 -4.74 -23.32
CA THR A 325 -1.11 -4.32 -22.53
C THR A 325 -0.70 -3.37 -21.41
N LEU A 326 0.40 -3.64 -20.70
CA LEU A 326 0.93 -2.75 -19.66
C LEU A 326 1.41 -1.41 -20.24
N GLU A 327 2.19 -1.43 -21.34
CA GLU A 327 2.66 -0.22 -22.01
C GLU A 327 1.49 0.63 -22.50
N SER A 328 0.49 0.01 -23.17
CA SER A 328 -0.73 0.70 -23.63
C SER A 328 -1.55 1.26 -22.47
N THR A 329 -1.63 0.54 -21.34
CA THR A 329 -2.31 1.02 -20.13
C THR A 329 -1.63 2.29 -19.61
N GLN A 330 -0.31 2.29 -19.48
CA GLN A 330 0.44 3.45 -19.03
C GLN A 330 0.29 4.64 -19.99
N GLU A 331 0.33 4.39 -21.31
CA GLU A 331 0.11 5.42 -22.33
C GLU A 331 -1.29 6.04 -22.22
N ILE A 332 -2.34 5.23 -22.09
CA ILE A 332 -3.73 5.70 -21.88
C ILE A 332 -3.83 6.57 -20.64
N LEU A 333 -3.22 6.15 -19.52
CA LEU A 333 -3.19 6.94 -18.30
C LEU A 333 -2.45 8.28 -18.46
N GLN A 334 -1.40 8.32 -19.29
CA GLN A 334 -0.71 9.58 -19.61
C GLN A 334 -1.55 10.46 -20.54
N LEU A 335 -2.19 9.89 -21.55
CA LEU A 335 -2.99 10.63 -22.52
C LEU A 335 -4.21 11.28 -21.87
N ILE A 336 -4.95 10.59 -21.01
CA ILE A 336 -6.16 11.13 -20.40
C ILE A 336 -5.88 12.31 -19.46
N THR A 337 -4.65 12.47 -19.00
CA THR A 337 -4.24 13.67 -18.24
C THR A 337 -3.96 14.87 -19.17
N LYS A 338 -3.72 14.65 -20.45
CA LYS A 338 -3.34 15.70 -21.42
C LYS A 338 -4.47 16.03 -22.38
N GLU A 339 -5.19 15.02 -22.85
CA GLU A 339 -6.22 15.12 -23.86
C GLU A 339 -7.61 15.04 -23.25
N LEU A 340 -8.57 15.75 -23.83
CA LEU A 340 -9.96 15.66 -23.42
C LEU A 340 -10.56 14.36 -23.94
N PRO A 341 -11.39 13.65 -23.14
CA PRO A 341 -12.28 12.63 -23.68
C PRO A 341 -13.19 13.22 -24.76
N THR A 342 -13.50 12.44 -25.77
CA THR A 342 -14.43 12.82 -26.82
C THR A 342 -15.87 12.86 -26.28
N GLU A 343 -16.77 13.58 -26.96
CA GLU A 343 -18.19 13.61 -26.60
C GLU A 343 -18.81 12.20 -26.70
N ASP A 344 -18.40 11.40 -27.67
CA ASP A 344 -18.88 10.02 -27.83
C ASP A 344 -18.45 9.15 -26.65
N GLU A 345 -17.22 9.29 -26.15
CA GLU A 345 -16.74 8.57 -24.96
C GLU A 345 -17.53 8.96 -23.69
N ILE A 346 -17.79 10.26 -23.52
CA ILE A 346 -18.60 10.76 -22.40
C ILE A 346 -20.01 10.20 -22.46
N ASN A 347 -20.69 10.33 -23.60
CA ASN A 347 -22.06 9.84 -23.78
C ASN A 347 -22.16 8.32 -23.56
N ALA A 348 -21.22 7.56 -24.14
CA ALA A 348 -21.20 6.11 -23.96
C ALA A 348 -20.92 5.70 -22.49
N ALA A 349 -20.07 6.44 -21.79
CA ALA A 349 -19.83 6.20 -20.37
C ALA A 349 -21.05 6.54 -19.51
N GLN A 350 -21.76 7.64 -19.82
CA GLN A 350 -23.00 8.01 -19.14
C GLN A 350 -24.04 6.88 -19.23
N GLU A 351 -24.32 6.37 -20.42
CA GLU A 351 -25.31 5.30 -20.61
C GLU A 351 -24.91 4.02 -19.84
N ARG A 352 -23.68 3.56 -19.96
CA ARG A 352 -23.20 2.37 -19.22
C ARG A 352 -23.29 2.55 -17.69
N LEU A 353 -22.97 3.74 -17.19
CA LEU A 353 -23.02 4.03 -15.75
C LEU A 353 -24.44 4.12 -15.25
N ILE A 354 -25.38 4.68 -16.04
CA ILE A 354 -26.80 4.71 -15.70
C ILE A 354 -27.37 3.30 -15.66
N GLU A 355 -27.09 2.47 -16.67
CA GLU A 355 -27.55 1.07 -16.69
C GLU A 355 -27.02 0.29 -15.48
N ARG A 356 -25.73 0.42 -15.16
CA ARG A 356 -25.12 -0.22 -14.00
C ARG A 356 -25.72 0.28 -12.69
N HIS A 357 -25.96 1.58 -12.58
CA HIS A 357 -26.62 2.16 -11.41
C HIS A 357 -28.02 1.58 -11.19
N VAL A 358 -28.83 1.50 -12.24
CA VAL A 358 -30.16 0.88 -12.16
C VAL A 358 -30.09 -0.58 -11.73
N ALA A 359 -29.16 -1.36 -12.31
CA ALA A 359 -28.96 -2.76 -11.91
C ALA A 359 -28.58 -2.91 -10.42
N HIS A 360 -27.83 -1.95 -9.88
CA HIS A 360 -27.49 -1.93 -8.45
C HIS A 360 -28.67 -1.55 -7.56
N LEU A 361 -29.57 -0.66 -8.01
CA LEU A 361 -30.72 -0.22 -7.20
C LEU A 361 -31.76 -1.32 -6.95
N ILE A 362 -31.87 -2.30 -7.82
CA ILE A 362 -32.76 -3.46 -7.64
C ILE A 362 -32.18 -4.54 -6.71
N ASP A 363 -30.90 -4.47 -6.41
CA ASP A 363 -30.24 -5.42 -5.48
C ASP A 363 -30.30 -4.89 -4.05
N ALA A 364 -31.20 -5.43 -3.25
CA ALA A 364 -31.36 -5.10 -1.84
C ALA A 364 -30.04 -5.25 -1.04
N SER A 365 -29.22 -6.25 -1.36
CA SER A 365 -27.92 -6.47 -0.68
C SER A 365 -26.95 -5.35 -0.99
N TYR A 366 -26.89 -4.88 -2.24
CA TYR A 366 -26.05 -3.75 -2.63
C TYR A 366 -26.51 -2.46 -1.95
N VAL A 367 -27.82 -2.17 -1.97
CA VAL A 367 -28.39 -0.96 -1.36
C VAL A 367 -28.14 -0.95 0.15
N ALA A 368 -28.39 -2.08 0.83
CA ALA A 368 -28.13 -2.21 2.27
C ALA A 368 -26.67 -1.97 2.61
N LYS A 369 -25.74 -2.55 1.85
CA LYS A 369 -24.30 -2.38 2.03
C LYS A 369 -23.85 -0.93 1.79
N MET A 370 -24.34 -0.29 0.73
CA MET A 370 -23.96 1.08 0.40
C MET A 370 -24.45 2.06 1.45
N GLU A 371 -25.71 1.98 1.88
CA GLU A 371 -26.23 2.86 2.94
C GLU A 371 -25.56 2.60 4.29
N ALA A 372 -25.26 1.35 4.62
CA ALA A 372 -24.53 1.03 5.85
C ALA A 372 -23.11 1.62 5.86
N SER A 373 -22.45 1.66 4.69
CA SER A 373 -21.09 2.17 4.52
C SER A 373 -21.02 3.68 4.41
N LEU A 374 -21.97 4.29 3.70
CA LEU A 374 -22.04 5.71 3.35
C LEU A 374 -23.48 6.22 3.53
N PRO A 375 -23.90 6.54 4.76
CA PRO A 375 -25.26 6.94 5.05
C PRO A 375 -25.71 8.18 4.25
N GLY A 376 -26.90 8.09 3.67
CA GLY A 376 -27.44 9.15 2.79
C GLY A 376 -26.68 9.30 1.49
N SER A 377 -26.01 8.23 1.04
CA SER A 377 -25.16 8.22 -0.14
C SER A 377 -25.94 8.54 -1.43
N GLU A 378 -25.32 9.31 -2.31
CA GLU A 378 -25.82 9.53 -3.68
C GLU A 378 -25.89 8.24 -4.52
N TRP A 379 -25.21 7.16 -4.08
CA TRP A 379 -25.16 5.86 -4.78
C TRP A 379 -26.44 5.03 -4.67
N ILE A 380 -27.36 5.41 -3.80
CA ILE A 380 -28.67 4.76 -3.68
C ILE A 380 -29.82 5.72 -4.08
N GLN A 381 -29.49 6.87 -4.67
CA GLN A 381 -30.48 7.79 -5.18
C GLN A 381 -31.11 7.30 -6.51
N SER A 382 -32.25 7.86 -6.88
CA SER A 382 -33.01 7.45 -8.07
C SER A 382 -32.18 7.48 -9.36
N LYS A 383 -32.64 6.72 -10.37
CA LYS A 383 -32.12 6.77 -11.74
C LYS A 383 -32.05 8.20 -12.29
N GLN A 384 -33.06 9.02 -12.02
CA GLN A 384 -33.13 10.42 -12.44
C GLN A 384 -32.05 11.26 -11.79
N HIS A 385 -31.72 11.02 -10.51
CA HIS A 385 -30.61 11.69 -9.82
C HIS A 385 -29.27 11.32 -10.46
N ALA A 386 -29.02 10.02 -10.65
CA ALA A 386 -27.79 9.52 -11.29
C ALA A 386 -27.63 10.09 -12.71
N ARG A 387 -28.72 10.11 -13.50
CA ARG A 387 -28.74 10.71 -14.85
C ARG A 387 -28.37 12.18 -14.79
N SER A 388 -29.02 12.97 -13.92
CA SER A 388 -28.73 14.41 -13.77
C SER A 388 -27.27 14.68 -13.38
N LYS A 389 -26.71 13.88 -12.47
CA LYS A 389 -25.29 13.99 -12.08
C LYS A 389 -24.36 13.67 -13.25
N LEU A 390 -24.58 12.56 -13.92
CA LEU A 390 -23.71 12.11 -15.03
C LEU A 390 -23.79 13.07 -16.23
N GLU A 391 -24.98 13.56 -16.61
CA GLU A 391 -25.15 14.53 -17.69
C GLU A 391 -24.52 15.90 -17.39
N SER A 392 -24.31 16.23 -16.11
CA SER A 392 -23.63 17.46 -15.73
C SER A 392 -22.10 17.42 -15.88
N ILE A 393 -21.53 16.21 -16.07
CA ILE A 393 -20.07 16.03 -16.16
C ILE A 393 -19.57 16.36 -17.57
N SER A 394 -18.64 17.28 -17.65
CA SER A 394 -17.96 17.65 -18.89
C SER A 394 -16.63 16.92 -19.08
N SER A 395 -16.13 16.88 -20.33
CA SER A 395 -14.77 16.39 -20.64
C SER A 395 -13.69 17.14 -19.86
N ASN A 396 -13.91 18.42 -19.52
CA ASN A 396 -12.98 19.21 -18.71
C ASN A 396 -12.96 18.73 -17.25
N ASP A 397 -14.10 18.31 -16.69
CA ASP A 397 -14.15 17.74 -15.34
C ASP A 397 -13.37 16.43 -15.27
N VAL A 398 -13.56 15.55 -16.24
CA VAL A 398 -12.81 14.29 -16.32
C VAL A 398 -11.31 14.55 -16.40
N ARG A 399 -10.85 15.46 -17.27
CA ARG A 399 -9.43 15.82 -17.36
C ARG A 399 -8.92 16.48 -16.08
N ARG A 400 -9.68 17.36 -15.45
CA ARG A 400 -9.33 18.00 -14.19
C ARG A 400 -9.07 16.97 -13.10
N VAL A 401 -9.97 16.02 -12.94
CA VAL A 401 -9.87 14.94 -11.95
C VAL A 401 -8.71 14.00 -12.29
N ALA A 402 -8.55 13.64 -13.57
CA ALA A 402 -7.40 12.85 -14.02
C ALA A 402 -6.07 13.51 -13.67
N ASN A 403 -5.91 14.82 -13.93
CA ASN A 403 -4.70 15.57 -13.60
C ASN A 403 -4.43 15.66 -12.10
N ASN A 404 -5.48 15.77 -11.29
CA ASN A 404 -5.34 15.90 -9.85
C ASN A 404 -4.97 14.58 -9.15
N LEU A 405 -5.51 13.48 -9.64
CA LEU A 405 -5.47 12.19 -8.92
C LEU A 405 -4.58 11.15 -9.57
N LEU A 406 -4.52 11.05 -10.91
CA LEU A 406 -3.69 10.05 -11.57
C LEU A 406 -2.21 10.39 -11.49
N ARG A 407 -1.39 9.35 -11.32
CA ARG A 407 0.08 9.43 -11.24
C ARG A 407 0.72 8.45 -12.24
N PRO A 408 0.60 8.68 -13.56
CA PRO A 408 1.04 7.70 -14.58
C PRO A 408 2.54 7.37 -14.58
N LYS A 409 3.35 8.15 -13.85
CA LYS A 409 4.79 7.94 -13.70
C LYS A 409 5.20 7.44 -12.32
N ASN A 410 4.24 7.16 -11.47
CA ASN A 410 4.44 6.76 -10.09
C ASN A 410 3.50 5.58 -9.77
N LEU A 411 3.53 4.57 -10.62
CA LEU A 411 2.71 3.37 -10.53
C LEU A 411 3.49 2.27 -9.83
N ASN A 412 2.85 1.57 -8.93
CA ASN A 412 3.32 0.28 -8.47
C ASN A 412 2.68 -0.77 -9.38
N ILE A 413 3.49 -1.68 -9.91
CA ILE A 413 3.10 -2.67 -10.90
C ILE A 413 3.43 -4.04 -10.34
N ILE A 414 2.45 -4.92 -10.29
CA ILE A 414 2.66 -6.35 -9.98
C ILE A 414 2.24 -7.16 -11.18
N GLY A 415 3.10 -8.07 -11.59
CA GLY A 415 2.77 -9.07 -12.60
C GLY A 415 3.11 -10.47 -12.12
N GLN A 416 2.55 -11.47 -12.80
CA GLN A 416 2.83 -12.87 -12.58
C GLN A 416 3.16 -13.54 -13.91
N GLY A 417 4.19 -14.40 -13.92
CA GLY A 417 4.55 -15.17 -15.11
C GLY A 417 6.02 -15.58 -15.15
N PRO A 418 6.51 -16.01 -16.31
CA PRO A 418 7.90 -16.39 -16.50
C PRO A 418 8.89 -15.28 -16.12
N ARG A 419 10.03 -15.67 -15.54
CA ARG A 419 11.04 -14.70 -15.09
C ARG A 419 11.58 -13.82 -16.22
N ALA A 420 11.72 -14.39 -17.43
CA ALA A 420 12.18 -13.64 -18.61
C ALA A 420 11.23 -12.47 -18.95
N LEU A 421 9.92 -12.70 -18.85
CA LEU A 421 8.90 -11.69 -19.07
C LEU A 421 8.96 -10.59 -18.01
N GLY A 422 9.16 -10.95 -16.72
CA GLY A 422 9.33 -9.98 -15.65
C GLY A 422 10.51 -9.04 -15.86
N ILE A 423 11.66 -9.56 -16.34
CA ILE A 423 12.83 -8.76 -16.71
C ILE A 423 12.49 -7.79 -17.85
N GLU A 424 11.80 -8.29 -18.89
CA GLU A 424 11.40 -7.48 -20.04
C GLU A 424 10.46 -6.33 -19.65
N ILE A 425 9.50 -6.63 -18.75
CA ILE A 425 8.55 -5.63 -18.23
C ILE A 425 9.26 -4.62 -17.32
N GLY A 426 10.13 -5.07 -16.41
CA GLY A 426 10.94 -4.18 -15.57
C GLY A 426 11.72 -3.17 -16.41
N THR A 427 12.42 -3.63 -17.43
CA THR A 427 13.16 -2.76 -18.37
C THR A 427 12.26 -1.76 -19.09
N ALA A 428 11.04 -2.18 -19.48
CA ALA A 428 10.11 -1.33 -20.21
C ALA A 428 9.40 -0.29 -19.34
N MET A 429 9.10 -0.64 -18.07
CA MET A 429 8.23 0.17 -17.19
C MET A 429 9.00 1.05 -16.22
N ASP A 430 10.15 0.60 -15.72
CA ASP A 430 10.96 1.31 -14.73
C ASP A 430 12.19 2.01 -15.33
N GLY A 431 12.61 1.61 -16.52
CA GLY A 431 13.78 2.18 -17.20
C GLY A 431 15.13 1.63 -16.72
N ASP A 432 15.27 1.34 -15.43
CA ASP A 432 16.48 0.75 -14.81
C ASP A 432 16.47 -0.77 -14.89
N GLY A 433 15.28 -1.37 -15.14
CA GLY A 433 15.08 -2.82 -15.18
C GLY A 433 15.10 -3.49 -13.80
N ASP A 434 15.02 -2.70 -12.73
CA ASP A 434 14.97 -3.20 -11.36
C ASP A 434 13.61 -3.84 -11.08
N VAL A 435 13.62 -5.14 -10.71
CA VAL A 435 12.41 -5.91 -10.45
C VAL A 435 12.51 -6.58 -9.10
N GLU A 436 11.57 -6.31 -8.21
CA GLU A 436 11.42 -7.06 -6.97
C GLU A 436 10.76 -8.42 -7.26
N TRP A 437 11.44 -9.50 -6.89
CA TRP A 437 10.98 -10.86 -7.16
C TRP A 437 10.27 -11.46 -5.97
N TYR A 438 9.11 -12.06 -6.22
CA TYR A 438 8.31 -12.69 -5.17
C TYR A 438 7.99 -14.14 -5.51
N THR A 439 7.91 -14.98 -4.48
CA THR A 439 7.29 -16.30 -4.57
C THR A 439 5.78 -16.16 -4.74
N ALA A 440 5.11 -17.25 -5.13
CA ALA A 440 3.65 -17.30 -5.17
C ALA A 440 3.00 -17.00 -3.81
N ASN A 441 3.71 -17.17 -2.69
CA ASN A 441 3.22 -16.85 -1.34
C ASN A 441 3.44 -15.37 -0.95
N GLY A 442 3.96 -14.53 -1.85
CA GLY A 442 4.27 -13.13 -1.53
C GLY A 442 5.55 -12.93 -0.73
N THR A 443 6.40 -13.96 -0.61
CA THR A 443 7.71 -13.82 0.04
C THR A 443 8.71 -13.23 -0.94
N LEU A 444 9.40 -12.16 -0.56
CA LEU A 444 10.46 -11.56 -1.36
C LEU A 444 11.58 -12.57 -1.64
N ILE A 445 11.93 -12.74 -2.90
CA ILE A 445 13.04 -13.59 -3.33
C ILE A 445 14.28 -12.70 -3.42
N GLU A 446 15.18 -12.84 -2.48
CA GLU A 446 16.45 -12.14 -2.55
C GLU A 446 17.30 -12.69 -3.71
N PRO A 447 17.87 -11.83 -4.58
CA PRO A 447 18.63 -12.26 -5.77
C PRO A 447 20.03 -12.82 -5.43
N TYR A 448 20.31 -13.03 -4.14
CA TYR A 448 21.65 -13.32 -3.65
C TYR A 448 21.85 -14.82 -3.45
N LEU A 449 23.02 -15.32 -3.90
CA LEU A 449 23.42 -16.71 -3.66
C LEU A 449 23.96 -16.86 -2.22
N PRO A 450 23.62 -17.93 -1.50
CA PRO A 450 24.11 -18.16 -0.15
C PRO A 450 25.65 -18.12 -0.09
N ALA A 451 26.20 -17.42 0.89
CA ALA A 451 27.65 -17.34 1.15
C ALA A 451 27.96 -17.86 2.57
N PRO A 452 27.94 -19.19 2.78
CA PRO A 452 28.16 -19.77 4.11
C PRO A 452 29.54 -19.40 4.64
N GLY A 453 29.58 -18.95 5.91
CA GLY A 453 30.83 -18.53 6.60
C GLY A 453 31.16 -17.05 6.40
N LEU A 454 30.51 -16.32 5.53
CA LEU A 454 30.66 -14.87 5.41
C LEU A 454 29.89 -14.17 6.53
N THR A 455 30.50 -13.24 7.23
CA THR A 455 29.87 -12.42 8.27
C THR A 455 30.00 -10.94 7.93
N PRO A 456 29.11 -10.06 8.43
CA PRO A 456 29.24 -8.63 8.20
C PRO A 456 30.62 -8.09 8.64
N SER A 457 31.10 -8.49 9.82
CA SER A 457 32.42 -8.08 10.33
C SER A 457 33.55 -8.47 9.38
N SER A 458 33.52 -9.72 8.86
CA SER A 458 34.59 -10.17 7.93
C SER A 458 34.61 -9.39 6.62
N VAL A 459 33.44 -8.98 6.12
CA VAL A 459 33.32 -8.16 4.90
C VAL A 459 33.82 -6.73 5.16
N PHE A 460 33.43 -6.13 6.27
CA PHE A 460 33.85 -4.78 6.64
C PHE A 460 35.35 -4.69 6.97
N GLU A 461 35.88 -5.65 7.69
CA GLU A 461 37.34 -5.75 7.95
C GLU A 461 38.10 -5.88 6.64
N ALA A 462 37.71 -6.80 5.75
CA ALA A 462 38.35 -6.95 4.44
C ALA A 462 38.30 -5.66 3.60
N PHE A 463 37.18 -4.91 3.65
CA PHE A 463 37.06 -3.62 3.00
C PHE A 463 38.10 -2.61 3.55
N TYR A 464 38.12 -2.40 4.86
CA TYR A 464 39.07 -1.45 5.46
C TYR A 464 40.55 -1.87 5.27
N GLU A 465 40.87 -3.17 5.36
CA GLU A 465 42.20 -3.69 5.05
C GLU A 465 42.58 -3.40 3.58
N SER A 466 41.66 -3.57 2.63
CA SER A 466 41.90 -3.26 1.22
C SER A 466 42.11 -1.77 0.95
N CYS A 467 41.66 -0.92 1.87
CA CYS A 467 41.73 0.53 1.76
C CYS A 467 42.85 1.17 2.61
N GLY A 468 43.73 0.39 3.25
CA GLY A 468 44.90 0.91 3.98
C GLY A 468 44.99 0.47 5.45
N GLY A 469 44.07 -0.39 5.89
CA GLY A 469 44.08 -1.03 7.20
C GLY A 469 43.07 -0.47 8.19
N THR A 470 42.34 -1.37 8.85
CA THR A 470 41.30 -1.05 9.83
C THR A 470 41.80 -0.10 10.92
N SER A 471 43.00 -0.41 11.49
CA SER A 471 43.59 0.44 12.55
C SER A 471 43.94 1.85 12.08
N ALA A 472 44.28 2.02 10.80
CA ALA A 472 44.61 3.34 10.25
C ALA A 472 43.33 4.19 10.06
N PHE A 473 42.22 3.57 9.66
CA PHE A 473 40.92 4.26 9.59
C PHE A 473 40.40 4.68 10.97
N GLU A 474 40.55 3.83 12.00
CA GLU A 474 40.18 4.16 13.39
C GLU A 474 41.08 5.23 14.01
N ALA A 475 42.34 5.25 13.64
CA ALA A 475 43.31 6.23 14.18
C ALA A 475 43.10 7.64 13.61
N LEU A 476 42.52 7.78 12.42
CA LEU A 476 42.31 9.07 11.76
C LEU A 476 41.31 9.93 12.54
N LYS A 477 41.74 11.15 12.91
CA LYS A 477 40.90 12.06 13.72
C LYS A 477 40.14 13.08 12.89
N SER A 478 40.70 13.49 11.76
CA SER A 478 40.15 14.59 10.99
C SER A 478 40.48 14.51 9.51
N SER A 479 39.63 15.06 8.68
CA SER A 479 39.88 15.25 7.26
C SER A 479 39.21 16.51 6.71
N ARG A 480 39.73 16.97 5.56
CA ARG A 480 39.08 17.93 4.69
C ARG A 480 39.05 17.36 3.28
N THR A 481 37.86 17.28 2.71
CA THR A 481 37.67 16.76 1.35
C THR A 481 36.99 17.83 0.50
N THR A 482 37.62 18.15 -0.65
CA THR A 482 37.00 19.02 -1.67
C THR A 482 36.57 18.17 -2.86
N MET A 483 35.30 18.24 -3.19
CA MET A 483 34.71 17.52 -4.31
C MET A 483 34.02 18.48 -5.26
N ARG A 484 34.12 18.21 -6.55
CA ARG A 484 33.35 18.86 -7.58
C ARG A 484 32.08 18.07 -7.84
N MET A 485 30.93 18.67 -7.59
CA MET A 485 29.62 18.09 -7.85
C MET A 485 29.11 18.54 -9.22
N VAL A 486 28.85 17.57 -10.10
CA VAL A 486 28.31 17.82 -11.46
C VAL A 486 26.89 17.25 -11.50
N ALA A 487 25.92 18.12 -11.73
CA ALA A 487 24.51 17.72 -11.91
C ALA A 487 24.19 17.54 -13.40
N GLU A 488 23.12 16.80 -13.67
CA GLU A 488 22.53 16.75 -15.02
C GLU A 488 22.23 18.18 -15.51
N GLY A 489 22.66 18.49 -16.73
CA GLY A 489 22.56 19.86 -17.28
C GLY A 489 23.80 20.73 -17.08
N GLY A 490 24.89 20.18 -16.50
CA GLY A 490 26.21 20.81 -16.45
C GLY A 490 26.38 21.86 -15.34
N THR A 491 25.43 21.96 -14.39
CA THR A 491 25.63 22.83 -13.21
C THR A 491 26.71 22.23 -12.31
N VAL A 492 27.71 23.05 -11.94
CA VAL A 492 28.84 22.60 -11.13
C VAL A 492 28.82 23.33 -9.78
N PHE A 493 28.95 22.57 -8.70
CA PHE A 493 29.17 23.07 -7.35
C PHE A 493 30.47 22.50 -6.79
N THR A 494 31.14 23.25 -5.92
CA THR A 494 32.18 22.71 -5.07
C THR A 494 31.57 22.32 -3.73
N VAL A 495 31.87 21.12 -3.27
CA VAL A 495 31.47 20.63 -1.96
C VAL A 495 32.71 20.41 -1.12
N GLU A 496 32.90 21.24 -0.08
CA GLU A 496 33.94 21.03 0.91
C GLU A 496 33.37 20.40 2.17
N THR A 497 33.88 19.24 2.55
CA THR A 497 33.52 18.57 3.80
C THR A 497 34.70 18.60 4.76
N THR A 498 34.50 19.21 5.93
CA THR A 498 35.49 19.25 7.04
C THR A 498 34.95 18.38 8.18
N SER A 499 35.62 17.30 8.50
CA SER A 499 35.18 16.28 9.45
C SER A 499 36.15 16.15 10.64
N LEU A 500 35.63 16.19 11.86
CA LEU A 500 36.25 15.77 13.09
C LEU A 500 35.56 14.50 13.56
N TYR A 501 36.18 13.35 13.27
CA TYR A 501 35.54 12.04 13.44
C TYR A 501 35.16 11.77 14.91
N GLY A 502 33.99 11.17 15.11
CA GLY A 502 33.39 10.99 16.43
C GLY A 502 32.83 12.28 17.06
N THR A 503 32.90 13.41 16.39
CA THR A 503 32.37 14.70 16.90
C THR A 503 31.34 15.32 15.95
N GLY A 504 31.67 15.49 14.68
CA GLY A 504 30.81 16.06 13.69
C GLY A 504 31.52 16.43 12.39
N PHE A 505 30.74 16.90 11.42
CA PHE A 505 31.26 17.44 10.16
C PHE A 505 30.48 18.67 9.70
N VAL A 506 31.10 19.46 8.84
CA VAL A 506 30.48 20.55 8.08
C VAL A 506 30.66 20.26 6.60
N ALA A 507 29.57 20.19 5.85
CA ALA A 507 29.59 20.12 4.39
C ALA A 507 29.12 21.47 3.81
N SER A 508 30.03 22.19 3.17
CA SER A 508 29.78 23.50 2.55
C SER A 508 29.59 23.34 1.05
N PHE A 509 28.50 23.91 0.53
CA PHE A 509 28.16 23.91 -0.89
C PHE A 509 28.44 25.28 -1.47
N GLU A 510 29.36 25.37 -2.41
CA GLU A 510 29.80 26.61 -3.01
C GLU A 510 29.47 26.66 -4.50
N ALA A 511 28.96 27.80 -4.95
CA ALA A 511 28.75 28.10 -6.36
C ALA A 511 29.35 29.49 -6.68
N ASN A 512 30.10 29.59 -7.77
CA ASN A 512 30.73 30.85 -8.21
C ASN A 512 31.58 31.57 -7.11
N GLY A 513 32.27 30.81 -6.27
CA GLY A 513 33.11 31.33 -5.19
C GLY A 513 32.33 31.83 -3.95
N GLN A 514 31.05 31.49 -3.84
CA GLN A 514 30.22 31.85 -2.67
C GLN A 514 29.61 30.61 -2.05
N VAL A 515 29.71 30.52 -0.72
CA VAL A 515 29.04 29.46 0.05
C VAL A 515 27.54 29.74 0.06
N MET A 516 26.81 28.87 -0.57
CA MET A 516 25.34 28.89 -0.69
C MET A 516 24.64 28.28 0.52
N MET A 517 25.20 27.21 1.04
CA MET A 517 24.64 26.44 2.15
C MET A 517 25.75 25.64 2.86
N GLU A 518 25.59 25.51 4.17
CA GLU A 518 26.39 24.58 4.97
C GLU A 518 25.44 23.63 5.72
N ASN A 519 25.74 22.33 5.66
CA ASN A 519 25.15 21.32 6.53
C ASN A 519 26.11 21.06 7.69
N VAL A 520 25.67 21.28 8.91
CA VAL A 520 26.45 21.00 10.14
C VAL A 520 25.78 19.85 10.86
N VAL A 521 26.51 18.77 11.10
CA VAL A 521 26.04 17.57 11.77
C VAL A 521 26.97 17.20 12.90
N THR A 522 26.42 17.01 14.08
CA THR A 522 27.13 16.55 15.30
C THR A 522 26.42 15.33 15.89
N LEU A 523 27.01 14.69 16.89
CA LEU A 523 26.34 13.58 17.60
C LEU A 523 25.03 13.98 18.29
N LYS A 524 24.80 15.28 18.50
CA LYS A 524 23.64 15.80 19.26
C LYS A 524 22.56 16.42 18.40
N GLU A 525 22.95 17.09 17.32
CA GLU A 525 22.03 17.85 16.47
C GLU A 525 22.57 18.05 15.06
N GLY A 526 21.66 18.31 14.12
CA GLY A 526 21.94 18.75 12.77
C GLY A 526 21.23 20.07 12.44
N PHE A 527 21.92 20.97 11.75
CA PHE A 527 21.34 22.22 11.27
C PHE A 527 21.98 22.70 9.96
N LYS A 528 21.25 23.51 9.23
CA LYS A 528 21.70 24.17 7.99
C LYS A 528 21.97 25.63 8.25
N ARG A 529 23.03 26.17 7.64
CA ARG A 529 23.27 27.61 7.52
C ARG A 529 23.10 27.98 6.06
N GLN A 530 22.17 28.89 5.76
CA GLN A 530 21.90 29.36 4.40
C GLN A 530 21.67 30.88 4.43
N MET A 531 22.51 31.66 3.75
CA MET A 531 22.37 33.11 3.66
C MET A 531 22.18 33.81 5.03
N GLY A 532 22.92 33.37 6.05
CA GLY A 532 22.82 33.90 7.41
C GLY A 532 21.64 33.39 8.25
N VAL A 533 20.79 32.53 7.70
CA VAL A 533 19.69 31.88 8.43
C VAL A 533 20.13 30.49 8.92
N ILE A 534 19.82 30.17 10.18
CA ILE A 534 20.08 28.88 10.75
C ILE A 534 18.76 28.13 10.89
N GLN A 535 18.67 26.96 10.25
CA GLN A 535 17.50 26.10 10.29
C GLN A 535 17.88 24.73 10.88
N THR A 536 17.15 24.25 11.85
CA THR A 536 17.31 22.89 12.38
C THR A 536 16.93 21.88 11.31
N MET A 537 17.70 20.83 11.14
CA MET A 537 17.36 19.72 10.26
C MET A 537 16.14 18.97 10.80
N SER A 538 15.32 18.42 9.91
CA SER A 538 14.34 17.44 10.30
C SER A 538 15.01 16.17 10.84
N ALA A 539 14.31 15.37 11.64
CA ALA A 539 14.84 14.10 12.15
C ALA A 539 15.35 13.22 11.00
N SER A 540 14.60 13.10 9.92
CA SER A 540 14.96 12.30 8.74
C SER A 540 16.23 12.80 8.03
N GLU A 541 16.43 14.13 7.94
CA GLU A 541 17.65 14.70 7.37
C GLU A 541 18.87 14.48 8.27
N TYR A 542 18.67 14.62 9.57
CA TYR A 542 19.72 14.40 10.56
C TYR A 542 20.17 12.93 10.59
N ASP A 543 19.22 12.00 10.67
CA ASP A 543 19.50 10.55 10.70
C ASP A 543 20.17 10.06 9.41
N ARG A 544 19.88 10.72 8.28
CA ARG A 544 20.57 10.45 7.02
C ARG A 544 22.06 10.77 7.06
N LEU A 545 22.42 11.88 7.69
CA LEU A 545 23.80 12.42 7.65
C LEU A 545 24.63 12.00 8.86
N LYS A 546 23.98 11.57 9.95
CA LYS A 546 24.66 11.17 11.19
C LYS A 546 25.71 10.05 11.01
N PRO A 547 25.51 9.01 10.16
CA PRO A 547 26.54 7.98 9.93
C PRO A 547 27.88 8.54 9.41
N ASP A 548 27.88 9.65 8.69
CA ASP A 548 29.08 10.25 8.11
C ASP A 548 29.99 10.95 9.16
N ILE A 549 29.55 11.01 10.44
CA ILE A 549 30.38 11.44 11.55
C ILE A 549 31.52 10.47 11.81
N TYR A 550 31.36 9.20 11.43
CA TYR A 550 32.34 8.16 11.58
C TYR A 550 32.96 7.81 10.23
N LEU A 551 34.29 7.96 10.08
CA LEU A 551 34.96 7.53 8.86
C LEU A 551 34.86 6.00 8.68
N ALA A 552 35.08 5.26 9.76
CA ALA A 552 34.96 3.82 9.81
C ALA A 552 33.51 3.40 10.25
N ARG A 553 32.49 3.97 9.63
CA ARG A 553 31.09 3.84 10.07
C ARG A 553 30.57 2.40 10.21
N PHE A 554 31.11 1.48 9.41
CA PHE A 554 30.72 0.07 9.48
C PHE A 554 31.26 -0.65 10.73
N LEU A 555 32.25 -0.08 11.42
CA LEU A 555 32.75 -0.57 12.71
C LEU A 555 32.02 0.05 13.91
N HIS A 556 31.19 1.08 13.65
CA HIS A 556 30.43 1.83 14.67
C HIS A 556 28.91 1.67 14.51
N LEU A 557 28.46 0.53 13.99
CA LEU A 557 27.03 0.30 13.73
C LEU A 557 26.18 0.34 15.00
N GLU A 558 26.71 -0.15 16.13
CA GLU A 558 26.00 -0.09 17.42
C GLU A 558 25.71 1.36 17.86
N ASP A 559 26.70 2.27 17.71
CA ASP A 559 26.55 3.70 18.00
C ASP A 559 25.50 4.39 17.08
N LEU A 560 25.26 3.78 15.94
CA LEU A 560 24.32 4.25 14.92
C LEU A 560 22.95 3.56 14.94
N ASN A 561 22.70 2.67 15.93
CA ASN A 561 21.54 1.79 15.97
C ASN A 561 21.39 0.94 14.69
N GLY A 562 22.52 0.53 14.11
CA GLY A 562 22.58 -0.25 12.88
C GLY A 562 22.72 -1.75 13.17
N ALA A 563 21.95 -2.58 12.49
CA ALA A 563 22.08 -4.04 12.51
C ALA A 563 22.45 -4.54 11.10
N ALA A 564 23.58 -5.24 10.97
CA ALA A 564 24.05 -5.74 9.68
C ALA A 564 23.79 -7.24 9.51
N LYS A 565 23.43 -7.65 8.28
CA LYS A 565 23.24 -9.04 7.86
C LYS A 565 23.87 -9.25 6.49
N VAL A 566 24.63 -10.34 6.31
CA VAL A 566 25.05 -10.80 4.98
C VAL A 566 23.84 -11.37 4.26
N LEU A 567 23.55 -10.89 3.07
CA LEU A 567 22.52 -11.43 2.20
C LEU A 567 23.03 -12.59 1.34
N GLY A 568 24.32 -12.55 0.98
CA GLY A 568 24.95 -13.55 0.12
C GLY A 568 25.93 -12.93 -0.86
N THR A 569 26.04 -13.56 -2.03
CA THR A 569 26.82 -13.04 -3.17
C THR A 569 25.90 -12.72 -4.34
N PHE A 570 26.25 -11.69 -5.09
CA PHE A 570 25.56 -11.26 -6.30
C PHE A 570 26.54 -11.21 -7.47
N GLU A 571 26.18 -11.79 -8.60
CA GLU A 571 27.00 -11.74 -9.81
C GLU A 571 26.40 -10.77 -10.83
N THR A 572 27.18 -9.78 -11.21
CA THR A 572 26.82 -8.82 -12.26
C THR A 572 27.99 -8.57 -13.18
N ASN A 573 27.78 -8.59 -14.50
CA ASN A 573 28.80 -8.35 -15.51
C ASN A 573 30.07 -9.19 -15.34
N GLY A 574 29.94 -10.45 -14.87
CA GLY A 574 31.08 -11.34 -14.59
C GLY A 574 31.89 -11.00 -13.33
N THR A 575 31.41 -10.11 -12.50
CA THR A 575 31.99 -9.74 -11.21
C THR A 575 31.12 -10.25 -10.06
N ILE A 576 31.73 -10.97 -9.13
CA ILE A 576 31.05 -11.44 -7.89
C ILE A 576 31.21 -10.38 -6.82
N GLN A 577 30.12 -10.04 -6.18
CA GLN A 577 30.04 -9.07 -5.10
C GLN A 577 29.51 -9.73 -3.82
N ASN A 578 30.11 -9.42 -2.67
CA ASN A 578 29.58 -9.77 -1.35
C ASN A 578 28.54 -8.72 -0.95
N VAL A 579 27.34 -9.14 -0.57
CA VAL A 579 26.23 -8.23 -0.28
C VAL A 579 25.90 -8.23 1.21
N VAL A 580 25.92 -7.04 1.80
CA VAL A 580 25.58 -6.82 3.20
C VAL A 580 24.48 -5.79 3.31
N ARG A 581 23.43 -6.09 4.07
CA ARG A 581 22.34 -5.16 4.36
C ARG A 581 22.45 -4.65 5.79
N ILE A 582 22.30 -3.34 5.96
CA ILE A 582 22.28 -2.68 7.26
C ILE A 582 20.89 -2.05 7.46
N HIS A 583 20.27 -2.34 8.58
CA HIS A 583 19.06 -1.69 9.03
C HIS A 583 19.41 -0.60 10.05
N PHE A 584 19.02 0.63 9.81
CA PHE A 584 19.13 1.76 10.73
C PHE A 584 17.76 2.07 11.34
N GLY A 585 17.39 1.34 12.40
CA GLY A 585 16.03 1.38 12.95
C GLY A 585 14.97 0.98 11.91
N ASP A 586 13.77 1.52 12.06
CA ASP A 586 12.62 1.16 11.20
C ASP A 586 12.52 2.01 9.92
N GLN A 587 13.39 3.00 9.73
CA GLN A 587 13.20 4.03 8.70
C GLN A 587 14.20 3.99 7.54
N ALA A 588 15.32 3.31 7.70
CA ALA A 588 16.35 3.27 6.66
C ALA A 588 17.00 1.91 6.54
N VAL A 589 17.12 1.44 5.31
CA VAL A 589 17.84 0.21 4.95
C VAL A 589 18.93 0.56 3.94
N GLU A 590 20.16 0.15 4.20
CA GLU A 590 21.28 0.30 3.27
C GLU A 590 21.78 -1.07 2.84
N THR A 591 21.82 -1.33 1.53
CA THR A 591 22.40 -2.54 0.94
C THR A 591 23.72 -2.18 0.28
N LEU A 592 24.79 -2.86 0.68
CA LEU A 592 26.18 -2.60 0.29
C LEU A 592 26.70 -3.73 -0.58
N PHE A 593 27.33 -3.40 -1.69
CA PHE A 593 27.91 -4.35 -2.64
C PHE A 593 29.43 -4.19 -2.66
N PHE A 594 30.14 -5.20 -2.16
CA PHE A 594 31.59 -5.23 -2.13
C PHE A 594 32.13 -6.20 -3.18
N ASP A 595 32.98 -5.74 -4.07
CA ASP A 595 33.65 -6.63 -5.02
C ASP A 595 34.42 -7.74 -4.27
N ALA A 596 34.08 -9.00 -4.53
CA ALA A 596 34.58 -10.14 -3.79
C ALA A 596 36.12 -10.34 -3.95
N LYS A 597 36.72 -9.82 -5.02
CA LYS A 597 38.14 -9.95 -5.32
C LYS A 597 38.96 -8.84 -4.69
N SER A 598 38.53 -7.59 -4.82
CA SER A 598 39.22 -6.42 -4.30
C SER A 598 38.80 -6.01 -2.90
N SER A 599 37.71 -6.56 -2.39
CA SER A 599 37.02 -6.20 -1.15
C SER A 599 36.53 -4.72 -1.09
N ARG A 600 36.56 -4.01 -2.20
CA ARG A 600 36.13 -2.61 -2.26
C ARG A 600 34.64 -2.48 -2.40
N LEU A 601 34.07 -1.46 -1.77
CA LEU A 601 32.69 -1.07 -1.96
C LEU A 601 32.52 -0.52 -3.38
N VAL A 602 31.63 -1.10 -4.18
CA VAL A 602 31.38 -0.68 -5.57
C VAL A 602 30.04 0.01 -5.72
N GLU A 603 29.07 -0.36 -4.87
CA GLU A 603 27.73 0.23 -4.89
C GLU A 603 27.12 0.21 -3.49
N SER A 604 26.29 1.18 -3.17
CA SER A 604 25.33 1.08 -2.07
C SER A 604 23.98 1.61 -2.50
N THR A 605 22.91 0.95 -2.05
CA THR A 605 21.53 1.40 -2.22
C THR A 605 20.94 1.72 -0.87
N VAL A 606 20.41 2.93 -0.72
CA VAL A 606 19.78 3.37 0.51
C VAL A 606 18.30 3.58 0.26
N GLU A 607 17.49 2.79 0.94
CA GLU A 607 16.04 2.92 0.94
C GLU A 607 15.58 3.59 2.24
N ARG A 608 14.67 4.55 2.12
CA ARG A 608 14.08 5.24 3.26
C ARG A 608 12.57 5.31 3.12
N THR A 609 11.90 5.00 4.20
CA THR A 609 10.45 5.18 4.29
C THR A 609 10.17 6.45 5.10
N GLY A 610 9.52 7.41 4.49
CA GLY A 610 9.16 8.69 5.13
C GLY A 610 7.71 9.08 4.84
N ALA A 611 7.28 10.21 5.38
CA ALA A 611 5.93 10.74 5.15
C ALA A 611 5.59 11.00 3.66
N ALA A 612 6.61 11.06 2.80
CA ALA A 612 6.47 11.23 1.35
C ALA A 612 6.57 9.92 0.54
N GLY A 613 6.68 8.75 1.20
CA GLY A 613 6.83 7.44 0.58
C GLY A 613 8.23 6.84 0.72
N LYS A 614 8.44 5.72 0.03
CA LYS A 614 9.77 5.11 -0.12
C LYS A 614 10.61 5.97 -1.06
N ASN A 615 11.84 6.23 -0.69
CA ASN A 615 12.83 6.91 -1.52
C ASN A 615 14.06 6.03 -1.61
N LYS A 616 14.46 5.66 -2.83
CA LYS A 616 15.65 4.87 -3.12
C LYS A 616 16.73 5.79 -3.68
N THR A 617 17.94 5.69 -3.13
CA THR A 617 19.13 6.39 -3.63
C THR A 617 20.22 5.37 -3.84
N THR A 618 20.77 5.29 -5.03
CA THR A 618 21.92 4.41 -5.37
C THR A 618 23.19 5.25 -5.47
N TYR A 619 24.25 4.77 -4.84
CA TYR A 619 25.58 5.35 -4.90
C TYR A 619 26.54 4.34 -5.58
N GLY A 620 27.20 4.75 -6.66
CA GLY A 620 28.32 4.02 -7.26
C GLY A 620 29.66 4.60 -6.78
N PHE A 621 30.63 3.73 -6.49
CA PHE A 621 31.95 4.12 -5.99
C PHE A 621 33.02 3.65 -6.97
N GLU A 622 33.75 4.62 -7.58
CA GLU A 622 34.67 4.34 -8.65
C GLU A 622 36.05 5.00 -8.42
N SER A 623 37.01 4.53 -9.17
CA SER A 623 38.33 5.19 -9.30
C SER A 623 39.02 5.47 -7.95
N TYR A 624 39.22 4.40 -7.16
CA TYR A 624 39.86 4.49 -5.85
C TYR A 624 41.28 5.04 -5.93
N GLN A 625 41.61 6.05 -5.12
CA GLN A 625 42.92 6.69 -5.02
C GLN A 625 43.45 6.71 -3.59
N THR A 626 44.77 6.65 -3.43
CA THR A 626 45.40 6.62 -2.12
C THR A 626 45.94 8.00 -1.72
N TYR A 627 45.60 8.43 -0.50
CA TYR A 627 46.04 9.66 0.15
C TYR A 627 46.63 9.31 1.52
N ASP A 628 47.89 9.63 1.74
CA ASP A 628 48.60 9.37 3.01
C ASP A 628 48.42 7.93 3.53
N GLY A 629 48.43 6.94 2.61
CA GLY A 629 48.31 5.52 2.94
C GLY A 629 46.90 4.98 3.04
N LEU A 630 45.86 5.83 3.05
CA LEU A 630 44.46 5.44 3.01
C LEU A 630 43.86 5.64 1.63
N THR A 631 42.99 4.71 1.21
CA THR A 631 42.43 4.66 -0.12
C THR A 631 40.95 4.99 -0.07
N PHE A 632 40.51 5.94 -0.89
CA PHE A 632 39.13 6.43 -0.97
C PHE A 632 38.63 6.38 -2.42
N PRO A 633 37.30 6.25 -2.65
CA PRO A 633 36.74 6.46 -3.98
C PRO A 633 36.92 7.92 -4.42
N SER A 634 37.47 8.14 -5.61
CA SER A 634 37.64 9.49 -6.16
C SER A 634 36.48 9.96 -7.01
N ILE A 635 35.60 9.03 -7.41
CA ILE A 635 34.36 9.33 -8.13
C ILE A 635 33.22 8.61 -7.38
N ILE A 636 32.19 9.38 -7.02
CA ILE A 636 30.96 8.86 -6.42
C ILE A 636 29.81 9.33 -7.31
N THR A 637 29.08 8.40 -7.88
CA THR A 637 27.82 8.68 -8.57
C THR A 637 26.66 8.53 -7.59
N GLN A 638 25.70 9.44 -7.60
CA GLN A 638 24.48 9.35 -6.81
C GLN A 638 23.29 9.48 -7.75
N THR A 639 22.44 8.44 -7.77
CA THR A 639 21.18 8.43 -8.54
C THR A 639 20.00 8.40 -7.58
N THR A 640 19.10 9.36 -7.74
CA THR A 640 17.86 9.46 -6.95
C THR A 640 16.74 9.88 -7.87
N ASN A 641 15.66 9.09 -7.94
CA ASN A 641 14.49 9.37 -8.79
C ASN A 641 14.87 9.62 -10.27
N GLY A 642 15.77 8.78 -10.82
CA GLY A 642 16.25 8.88 -12.21
C GLY A 642 17.17 10.06 -12.50
N ARG A 643 17.55 10.86 -11.49
CA ARG A 643 18.52 11.96 -11.64
C ARG A 643 19.86 11.57 -11.08
N THR A 644 20.89 11.70 -11.89
CA THR A 644 22.26 11.36 -11.50
C THR A 644 23.09 12.63 -11.26
N ILE A 645 23.78 12.65 -10.15
CA ILE A 645 24.85 13.61 -9.87
C ILE A 645 26.15 12.86 -9.68
N GLN A 646 27.28 13.50 -10.03
CA GLN A 646 28.59 12.94 -9.86
C GLN A 646 29.43 13.82 -8.93
N LEU A 647 30.02 13.23 -7.91
CA LEU A 647 30.97 13.83 -6.98
C LEU A 647 32.37 13.36 -7.35
N ILE A 648 33.25 14.28 -7.72
CA ILE A 648 34.63 13.99 -8.14
C ILE A 648 35.57 14.61 -7.09
N ALA A 649 36.36 13.79 -6.41
CA ALA A 649 37.32 14.26 -5.44
C ALA A 649 38.46 15.01 -6.11
N GLU A 650 38.63 16.27 -5.76
CA GLU A 650 39.72 17.13 -6.23
C GLU A 650 40.90 17.16 -5.21
N ARG A 651 40.56 17.06 -3.93
CA ARG A 651 41.53 17.12 -2.85
C ARG A 651 41.02 16.39 -1.60
N ILE A 652 41.84 15.55 -1.01
CA ILE A 652 41.62 14.93 0.29
C ILE A 652 42.84 15.20 1.16
N GLU A 653 42.67 15.86 2.29
CA GLU A 653 43.70 16.17 3.29
C GLU A 653 43.32 15.44 4.59
N LEU A 654 44.24 14.68 5.11
CA LEU A 654 44.09 13.90 6.35
C LEU A 654 44.79 14.62 7.51
N GLU A 655 44.37 14.33 8.74
CA GLU A 655 44.94 14.90 9.99
C GLU A 655 45.02 16.43 10.02
N VAL A 656 43.98 17.09 9.50
CA VAL A 656 43.89 18.54 9.43
C VAL A 656 43.56 19.13 10.80
N ARG A 657 44.22 20.21 11.19
CA ARG A 657 43.81 20.99 12.38
C ARG A 657 42.45 21.62 12.17
N ILE A 658 41.48 21.21 13.01
CA ILE A 658 40.09 21.72 12.94
C ILE A 658 39.77 22.43 14.25
N ASN A 659 39.25 23.66 14.15
CA ASN A 659 38.67 24.34 15.31
C ASN A 659 37.22 23.84 15.49
N ALA A 660 36.91 23.22 16.63
CA ALA A 660 35.59 22.69 16.94
C ALA A 660 34.48 23.74 16.99
N ASP A 661 34.83 25.03 16.98
CA ASP A 661 33.85 26.12 16.90
C ASP A 661 33.04 26.13 15.58
N ILE A 662 33.56 25.48 14.52
CA ILE A 662 32.84 25.35 13.25
C ILE A 662 31.49 24.59 13.41
N PHE A 663 31.36 23.73 14.42
CA PHE A 663 30.18 22.95 14.72
C PHE A 663 29.14 23.70 15.60
N LYS A 664 29.47 24.88 16.11
CA LYS A 664 28.54 25.64 16.97
C LYS A 664 27.49 26.34 16.13
N ARG A 665 26.23 26.42 16.66
CA ARG A 665 25.13 27.14 16.01
C ARG A 665 25.41 28.62 15.78
N ASN A 666 25.97 29.27 16.77
CA ASN A 666 26.30 30.71 16.74
C ASN A 666 27.81 30.84 16.49
N ARG A 667 28.17 31.01 15.25
CA ARG A 667 29.56 31.22 14.81
C ARG A 667 29.75 32.70 14.44
#